data_1710a439d76aa424665d8a6c43a1b776
#
_entry.id   1710a439d76aa424665d8a6c43a1b776
#
_cell.length_a   1.000
_cell.length_b   1.000
_cell.length_c   1.000
_cell.angle_alpha   90.00
_cell.angle_beta   90.00
_cell.angle_gamma   90.00
#
_symmetry.space_group_name_H-M   'P 1'
#
loop_
_entity.id
_entity.type
_entity.pdbx_description
1 polymer ?
#
loop_
_entity_poly.entity_id
_entity_poly.type
_entity_poly.pdbx_seq_one_letter_code
_entity_poly.pdbx_strand_id
1 'polypeptide(L)'
;MIELENRDIWTKYFGVLPIKLNPSLPEERYLMLNGGTSDFCFQTFDDDESILDGISWSSSTKNYLRIVDNDVVIRNWYENKTEKFSKERVTSNFEQFYNYIFTKSYKTESDIVPFITDIFKQLRNITLEQSEPVEALNILFILLVSIQGDPEHINKELWSIKDVVLPDSFGYFVERLKEGVKTAKPNLDLILRHSAGKLFQEANRNVIYFNPQRDLFGGVSANLITQSIAYTSIHYTPQYLARTIVENCLKTLDLEALNHINILDPSCGSSEFLIEILKQLKNKNYRGKINIKGFDNSKTAIETSNFLLNYENKTQWDNKLNIDLRIVEDSLIEDWGENEVLLMNPPFTSFELIKEKKSKDVVRDVLSKVVVNGRPNQASAFFLKAVNSLSENGTFGCVLPSSIFTLDIYNKLRNEIKEQVDFKLIGKLGNYVFEDALTDVSIVVGNNNSTPHLPKLLWTKNEKGNVQDALRELRKLEANNENSISNNAYSIYIPDNFPILENNWRIISLSENKFISKLNLFLNAKKLVRLQDVFSINQGALLGVKNIFTIPKELYLSYSEAEKVFFRPAINNSAVKNGTITINEYIWYPYDKNGLLIQNENELEHLEFAQTNLFSNKEKLQQRSDVDEKWWTLTRPRNWQFEKHRRLYSTRFGNSNSFGYDLEGSSVIIEGNAFIPKKEMNENDLYFYLAVFTSDYFDNLLSIFSKELAGGKWYDLGNNFIKKIPVPNCHSEIIKNSDVYLRLVEIGKELASGNSLAKKLARNQLLKLYPEIE
;
A
#
# COMPACT_ATOMS: atom_id res chain seq x y z
N MET A 1 4.52 28.76 30.10
CA MET A 1 4.01 27.69 30.97
C MET A 1 3.06 26.85 30.14
N ILE A 2 3.08 25.53 30.24
CA ILE A 2 2.18 24.67 29.46
C ILE A 2 0.78 24.75 30.08
N GLU A 3 -0.20 25.24 29.31
CA GLU A 3 -1.59 25.32 29.73
C GLU A 3 -2.31 24.02 29.34
N LEU A 4 -2.34 23.06 30.27
CA LEU A 4 -2.87 21.72 30.01
C LEU A 4 -4.37 21.71 29.63
N GLU A 5 -5.12 22.73 30.09
CA GLU A 5 -6.54 22.94 29.78
C GLU A 5 -6.78 23.28 28.30
N ASN A 6 -5.79 23.86 27.66
CA ASN A 6 -5.88 24.17 26.24
C ASN A 6 -5.67 22.93 25.41
N ARG A 7 -6.74 22.46 24.75
CA ARG A 7 -6.71 21.27 23.88
C ARG A 7 -5.65 21.33 22.78
N ASP A 8 -5.32 22.51 22.27
CA ASP A 8 -4.39 22.69 21.15
C ASP A 8 -2.92 22.45 21.57
N ILE A 9 -2.65 22.52 22.86
CA ILE A 9 -1.34 22.15 23.42
C ILE A 9 -1.00 20.69 23.11
N TRP A 10 -1.97 19.81 23.23
CA TRP A 10 -1.81 18.37 22.94
C TRP A 10 -1.47 18.12 21.46
N THR A 11 -2.07 18.91 20.57
CA THR A 11 -1.72 18.86 19.13
C THR A 11 -0.28 19.31 18.89
N LYS A 12 0.14 20.41 19.49
CA LYS A 12 1.50 20.97 19.34
C LYS A 12 2.60 20.03 19.85
N TYR A 13 2.35 19.37 20.97
CA TYR A 13 3.37 18.50 21.58
C TYR A 13 3.32 17.08 21.04
N PHE A 14 2.13 16.52 20.77
CA PHE A 14 1.94 15.09 20.48
C PHE A 14 1.26 14.79 19.16
N GLY A 15 0.81 15.79 18.43
CA GLY A 15 0.16 15.61 17.13
C GLY A 15 -1.21 14.95 17.21
N VAL A 16 -1.87 14.94 18.35
CA VAL A 16 -3.24 14.45 18.51
C VAL A 16 -4.25 15.46 17.98
N LEU A 17 -5.36 14.99 17.39
CA LEU A 17 -6.45 15.83 16.89
C LEU A 17 -7.59 15.87 17.92
N PRO A 18 -7.89 17.03 18.56
CA PRO A 18 -9.04 17.16 19.44
C PRO A 18 -10.34 17.27 18.61
N ILE A 19 -11.26 16.33 18.82
CA ILE A 19 -12.59 16.36 18.22
C ILE A 19 -13.64 16.44 19.33
N LYS A 20 -14.56 17.40 19.26
CA LYS A 20 -15.63 17.51 20.24
C LYS A 20 -16.50 16.24 20.17
N LEU A 21 -16.67 15.56 21.31
CA LEU A 21 -17.36 14.27 21.38
C LEU A 21 -18.79 14.35 20.84
N ASN A 22 -19.54 15.31 21.32
CA ASN A 22 -20.87 15.62 20.82
C ASN A 22 -20.99 17.13 20.57
N PRO A 23 -20.81 17.62 19.33
CA PRO A 23 -20.90 19.05 19.02
C PRO A 23 -22.26 19.68 19.29
N SER A 24 -23.33 18.89 19.35
CA SER A 24 -24.69 19.37 19.62
C SER A 24 -24.96 19.64 21.10
N LEU A 25 -24.09 19.17 22.00
CA LEU A 25 -24.18 19.42 23.42
C LEU A 25 -23.29 20.62 23.85
N PRO A 26 -23.68 21.35 24.89
CA PRO A 26 -22.90 22.49 25.38
C PRO A 26 -21.57 22.09 26.02
N GLU A 27 -21.49 20.89 26.62
CA GLU A 27 -20.31 20.43 27.34
C GLU A 27 -19.12 20.27 26.40
N GLU A 28 -17.99 20.82 26.82
CA GLU A 28 -16.73 20.73 26.08
C GLU A 28 -15.94 19.47 26.45
N ARG A 29 -16.40 18.35 25.93
CA ARG A 29 -15.72 17.04 26.00
C ARG A 29 -15.08 16.72 24.66
N TYR A 30 -13.85 16.26 24.70
CA TYR A 30 -13.06 15.98 23.49
C TYR A 30 -12.58 14.54 23.46
N LEU A 31 -12.50 13.99 22.25
CA LEU A 31 -11.74 12.80 21.94
C LEU A 31 -10.43 13.23 21.31
N MET A 32 -9.31 12.84 21.91
CA MET A 32 -7.96 13.16 21.47
C MET A 32 -7.45 12.04 20.57
N LEU A 33 -7.54 12.24 19.25
CA LEU A 33 -7.33 11.22 18.26
C LEU A 33 -5.93 11.29 17.63
N ASN A 34 -5.19 10.21 17.66
CA ASN A 34 -3.97 10.07 16.85
C ASN A 34 -4.00 8.91 15.86
N GLY A 35 -4.99 8.04 15.96
CA GLY A 35 -5.14 6.86 15.13
C GLY A 35 -4.67 5.57 15.76
N GLY A 36 -4.35 5.58 17.05
CA GLY A 36 -3.78 4.42 17.68
C GLY A 36 -4.25 4.15 19.10
N THR A 37 -3.35 3.58 19.87
CA THR A 37 -3.55 3.18 21.26
C THR A 37 -3.40 4.31 22.26
N SER A 38 -2.99 5.49 21.82
CA SER A 38 -2.83 6.69 22.64
C SER A 38 -4.03 7.63 22.62
N ASP A 39 -5.13 7.26 21.97
CA ASP A 39 -6.37 8.01 22.00
C ASP A 39 -6.98 7.99 23.40
N PHE A 40 -7.47 9.12 23.85
CA PHE A 40 -8.10 9.28 25.15
C PHE A 40 -9.19 10.37 25.11
N CYS A 41 -10.17 10.30 26.03
CA CYS A 41 -11.14 11.37 26.21
C CYS A 41 -10.56 12.46 27.14
N PHE A 42 -11.02 13.71 26.97
CA PHE A 42 -10.50 14.87 27.67
C PHE A 42 -11.59 15.87 28.03
N GLN A 43 -11.54 16.41 29.24
CA GLN A 43 -12.38 17.53 29.69
C GLN A 43 -11.69 18.34 30.81
N THR A 44 -12.25 19.53 31.10
CA THR A 44 -11.70 20.47 32.13
C THR A 44 -12.65 20.69 33.29
N PHE A 45 -13.58 19.78 33.52
CA PHE A 45 -14.51 19.81 34.66
C PHE A 45 -14.68 18.39 35.23
N ASP A 46 -15.25 18.30 36.44
CA ASP A 46 -15.49 17.03 37.12
C ASP A 46 -16.79 16.35 36.68
N ASP A 47 -16.88 15.02 36.82
CA ASP A 47 -18.06 14.24 36.53
C ASP A 47 -17.98 12.85 37.18
N ASP A 48 -19.12 12.13 37.21
CA ASP A 48 -19.19 10.79 37.76
C ASP A 48 -18.37 9.79 36.98
N GLU A 49 -17.61 8.93 37.69
CA GLU A 49 -16.75 7.92 37.08
C GLU A 49 -17.50 6.97 36.15
N SER A 50 -18.75 6.61 36.47
CA SER A 50 -19.58 5.74 35.62
C SER A 50 -19.92 6.37 34.26
N ILE A 51 -20.12 7.71 34.24
CA ILE A 51 -20.33 8.46 33.00
C ILE A 51 -19.04 8.49 32.19
N LEU A 52 -17.91 8.76 32.83
CA LEU A 52 -16.62 8.79 32.16
C LEU A 52 -16.25 7.43 31.58
N ASP A 53 -16.50 6.34 32.32
CA ASP A 53 -16.28 4.97 31.85
C ASP A 53 -17.10 4.67 30.59
N GLY A 54 -18.39 5.02 30.62
CA GLY A 54 -19.30 4.82 29.48
C GLY A 54 -18.89 5.62 28.24
N ILE A 55 -18.51 6.90 28.41
CA ILE A 55 -18.05 7.77 27.33
C ILE A 55 -16.74 7.21 26.72
N SER A 56 -15.77 6.90 27.58
CA SER A 56 -14.47 6.39 27.13
C SER A 56 -14.62 5.09 26.35
N TRP A 57 -15.35 4.13 26.90
CA TRP A 57 -15.60 2.85 26.26
C TRP A 57 -16.31 2.98 24.91
N SER A 58 -17.41 3.75 24.86
CA SER A 58 -18.19 3.97 23.64
C SER A 58 -17.40 4.71 22.55
N SER A 59 -16.40 5.50 22.93
CA SER A 59 -15.47 6.19 22.03
C SER A 59 -14.25 5.35 21.66
N SER A 60 -14.20 4.06 22.04
CA SER A 60 -13.10 3.12 21.77
C SER A 60 -11.77 3.55 22.40
N THR A 61 -11.81 4.16 23.59
CA THR A 61 -10.60 4.53 24.37
C THR A 61 -10.59 3.80 25.72
N LYS A 62 -9.42 3.75 26.37
CA LYS A 62 -9.25 3.22 27.75
C LYS A 62 -9.31 4.30 28.79
N ASN A 63 -8.78 5.48 28.47
CA ASN A 63 -8.49 6.51 29.43
C ASN A 63 -9.38 7.73 29.23
N TYR A 64 -9.82 8.30 30.34
CA TYR A 64 -10.46 9.59 30.41
C TYR A 64 -9.60 10.54 31.25
N LEU A 65 -9.14 11.64 30.65
CA LEU A 65 -8.34 12.65 31.30
C LEU A 65 -9.22 13.83 31.71
N ARG A 66 -9.16 14.20 32.98
CA ARG A 66 -9.81 15.40 33.55
C ARG A 66 -8.76 16.33 34.10
N ILE A 67 -8.95 17.63 33.90
CA ILE A 67 -8.16 18.66 34.56
C ILE A 67 -9.11 19.47 35.42
N VAL A 68 -8.98 19.30 36.74
CA VAL A 68 -9.86 19.93 37.73
C VAL A 68 -8.97 20.63 38.78
N ASP A 69 -9.17 21.91 38.98
CA ASP A 69 -8.37 22.75 39.86
C ASP A 69 -6.86 22.61 39.62
N ASN A 70 -6.11 22.06 40.56
CA ASN A 70 -4.67 21.80 40.47
C ASN A 70 -4.30 20.35 40.13
N ASP A 71 -5.30 19.52 39.87
CA ASP A 71 -5.10 18.10 39.64
C ASP A 71 -5.33 17.72 38.17
N VAL A 72 -4.53 16.79 37.67
CA VAL A 72 -4.71 16.05 36.45
C VAL A 72 -5.12 14.62 36.82
N VAL A 73 -6.33 14.22 36.47
CA VAL A 73 -6.94 12.96 36.88
C VAL A 73 -7.15 12.06 35.69
N ILE A 74 -6.63 10.84 35.74
CA ILE A 74 -6.83 9.80 34.74
C ILE A 74 -7.78 8.75 35.31
N ARG A 75 -8.92 8.52 34.63
CA ARG A 75 -9.79 7.39 34.88
C ARG A 75 -9.55 6.33 33.79
N ASN A 76 -9.27 5.10 34.20
CA ASN A 76 -9.17 3.94 33.30
C ASN A 76 -10.29 2.95 33.63
N TRP A 77 -11.27 2.84 32.72
CA TRP A 77 -12.43 1.95 32.93
C TRP A 77 -12.05 0.46 32.96
N TYR A 78 -11.01 0.07 32.20
CA TYR A 78 -10.60 -1.33 32.13
C TYR A 78 -9.93 -1.80 33.42
N GLU A 79 -9.03 -1.00 33.97
CA GLU A 79 -8.38 -1.26 35.25
C GLU A 79 -9.30 -0.96 36.46
N ASN A 80 -10.42 -0.25 36.24
CA ASN A 80 -11.30 0.31 37.23
C ASN A 80 -10.53 1.15 38.26
N LYS A 81 -9.69 2.07 37.75
CA LYS A 81 -8.74 2.82 38.55
C LYS A 81 -8.75 4.30 38.20
N THR A 82 -8.67 5.13 39.24
CA THR A 82 -8.51 6.58 39.12
C THR A 82 -7.17 6.99 39.73
N GLU A 83 -6.39 7.76 38.99
CA GLU A 83 -5.06 8.25 39.40
C GLU A 83 -5.01 9.76 39.33
N LYS A 84 -4.36 10.38 40.31
CA LYS A 84 -4.21 11.82 40.43
C LYS A 84 -2.74 12.24 40.34
N PHE A 85 -2.49 13.32 39.62
CA PHE A 85 -1.18 13.96 39.46
C PHE A 85 -1.35 15.46 39.63
N SER A 86 -0.39 16.15 40.28
CA SER A 86 -0.42 17.61 40.27
C SER A 86 -0.11 18.17 38.88
N LYS A 87 -0.74 19.30 38.50
CA LYS A 87 -0.48 19.98 37.23
C LYS A 87 1.00 20.33 37.07
N GLU A 88 1.66 20.76 38.14
CA GLU A 88 3.10 21.09 38.15
C GLU A 88 3.95 19.86 37.73
N ARG A 89 3.66 18.68 38.29
CA ARG A 89 4.36 17.46 37.95
C ARG A 89 4.12 17.05 36.47
N VAL A 90 2.89 17.19 36.00
CA VAL A 90 2.55 16.86 34.61
C VAL A 90 3.19 17.82 33.63
N THR A 91 3.14 19.13 33.88
CA THR A 91 3.74 20.13 32.99
C THR A 91 5.27 20.01 32.94
N SER A 92 5.91 19.71 34.09
CA SER A 92 7.35 19.49 34.13
C SER A 92 7.84 18.23 33.43
N ASN A 93 6.95 17.24 33.24
CA ASN A 93 7.27 15.94 32.63
C ASN A 93 6.23 15.57 31.55
N PHE A 94 5.83 16.52 30.72
CA PHE A 94 4.64 16.38 29.84
C PHE A 94 4.75 15.22 28.84
N GLU A 95 5.92 15.02 28.25
CA GLU A 95 6.17 13.91 27.34
C GLU A 95 6.11 12.54 28.05
N GLN A 96 6.71 12.45 29.25
CA GLN A 96 6.66 11.21 30.02
C GLN A 96 5.22 10.89 30.48
N PHE A 97 4.44 11.92 30.81
CA PHE A 97 3.04 11.77 31.16
C PHE A 97 2.21 11.26 29.98
N TYR A 98 2.42 11.80 28.76
CA TYR A 98 1.74 11.31 27.56
C TYR A 98 2.12 9.85 27.26
N ASN A 99 3.40 9.50 27.36
CA ASN A 99 3.86 8.13 27.19
C ASN A 99 3.25 7.18 28.24
N TYR A 100 3.03 7.67 29.45
CA TYR A 100 2.32 6.91 30.48
C TYR A 100 0.86 6.60 30.09
N ILE A 101 0.12 7.58 29.58
CA ILE A 101 -1.24 7.36 29.05
C ILE A 101 -1.18 6.34 27.89
N PHE A 102 -0.20 6.48 27.02
CA PHE A 102 0.00 5.57 25.89
C PHE A 102 0.17 4.11 26.34
N THR A 103 0.98 3.85 27.36
CA THR A 103 1.20 2.48 27.87
C THR A 103 -0.06 1.85 28.45
N LYS A 104 -1.03 2.66 28.86
CA LYS A 104 -2.33 2.21 29.41
C LYS A 104 -3.45 2.11 28.37
N SER A 105 -3.15 2.45 27.11
CA SER A 105 -4.14 2.49 26.03
C SER A 105 -4.14 1.21 25.15
N TYR A 106 -3.63 0.10 25.66
CA TYR A 106 -3.59 -1.18 24.94
C TYR A 106 -5.01 -1.73 24.65
N LYS A 107 -5.15 -2.39 23.51
CA LYS A 107 -6.41 -2.99 23.08
C LYS A 107 -6.66 -4.33 23.77
N THR A 108 -7.95 -4.60 24.07
CA THR A 108 -8.41 -5.84 24.68
C THR A 108 -9.68 -6.34 24.00
N GLU A 109 -10.06 -7.59 24.24
CA GLU A 109 -11.33 -8.17 23.78
C GLU A 109 -12.55 -7.49 24.41
N SER A 110 -12.37 -6.81 25.54
CA SER A 110 -13.45 -6.06 26.22
C SER A 110 -13.69 -4.66 25.64
N ASP A 111 -12.92 -4.21 24.66
CA ASP A 111 -13.17 -2.94 23.97
C ASP A 111 -14.47 -3.00 23.19
N ILE A 112 -15.10 -1.82 22.97
CA ILE A 112 -16.43 -1.73 22.37
C ILE A 112 -16.51 -2.43 21.00
N VAL A 113 -15.50 -2.31 20.15
CA VAL A 113 -15.52 -2.91 18.81
C VAL A 113 -15.45 -4.44 18.86
N PRO A 114 -14.48 -5.10 19.52
CA PRO A 114 -14.48 -6.53 19.71
C PRO A 114 -15.76 -7.04 20.43
N PHE A 115 -16.21 -6.34 21.47
CA PHE A 115 -17.40 -6.71 22.24
C PHE A 115 -18.66 -6.78 21.35
N ILE A 116 -18.94 -5.73 20.57
CA ILE A 116 -20.14 -5.73 19.70
C ILE A 116 -19.93 -6.68 18.50
N THR A 117 -18.73 -6.80 17.99
CA THR A 117 -18.42 -7.77 16.93
C THR A 117 -18.66 -9.21 17.39
N ASP A 118 -18.34 -9.55 18.64
CA ASP A 118 -18.64 -10.87 19.22
C ASP A 118 -20.16 -11.11 19.32
N ILE A 119 -20.91 -10.12 19.79
CA ILE A 119 -22.37 -10.16 19.80
C ILE A 119 -22.92 -10.36 18.37
N PHE A 120 -22.40 -9.63 17.40
CA PHE A 120 -22.80 -9.76 16.00
C PHE A 120 -22.52 -11.16 15.44
N LYS A 121 -21.37 -11.76 15.75
CA LYS A 121 -21.05 -13.15 15.36
C LYS A 121 -22.05 -14.15 15.93
N GLN A 122 -22.44 -13.96 17.17
CA GLN A 122 -23.44 -14.84 17.81
C GLN A 122 -24.83 -14.65 17.18
N LEU A 123 -25.27 -13.41 16.96
CA LEU A 123 -26.50 -13.12 16.22
C LEU A 123 -26.46 -13.73 14.82
N ARG A 124 -25.36 -13.59 14.12
CA ARG A 124 -25.17 -14.15 12.78
C ARG A 124 -25.33 -15.67 12.76
N ASN A 125 -24.81 -16.37 13.77
CA ASN A 125 -24.95 -17.82 13.89
C ASN A 125 -26.40 -18.27 14.10
N ILE A 126 -27.22 -17.47 14.79
CA ILE A 126 -28.62 -17.78 15.04
C ILE A 126 -29.48 -17.52 13.79
N THR A 127 -29.07 -16.59 12.94
CA THR A 127 -29.77 -16.20 11.71
C THR A 127 -29.26 -16.93 10.47
N LEU A 128 -28.57 -18.05 10.64
CA LEU A 128 -27.93 -18.82 9.57
C LEU A 128 -28.84 -19.25 8.41
N GLU A 129 -30.11 -19.55 8.70
CA GLU A 129 -31.07 -19.92 7.66
C GLU A 129 -31.43 -18.75 6.73
N GLN A 130 -31.24 -17.53 7.20
CA GLN A 130 -31.48 -16.28 6.49
C GLN A 130 -30.19 -15.75 5.86
N SER A 131 -29.52 -16.53 5.09
CA SER A 131 -28.14 -16.37 4.56
C SER A 131 -27.78 -14.99 3.95
N GLU A 132 -28.66 -14.01 4.00
CA GLU A 132 -28.42 -12.67 3.45
C GLU A 132 -27.62 -11.79 4.45
N PRO A 133 -26.41 -11.33 4.07
CA PRO A 133 -25.60 -10.48 4.93
C PRO A 133 -26.30 -9.18 5.36
N VAL A 134 -27.18 -8.65 4.52
CA VAL A 134 -27.97 -7.44 4.77
C VAL A 134 -28.93 -7.64 5.95
N GLU A 135 -29.57 -8.80 6.09
CA GLU A 135 -30.47 -9.08 7.22
C GLU A 135 -29.71 -9.07 8.54
N ALA A 136 -28.56 -9.74 8.60
CA ALA A 136 -27.72 -9.76 9.81
C ALA A 136 -27.27 -8.35 10.23
N LEU A 137 -26.96 -7.48 9.27
CA LEU A 137 -26.61 -6.09 9.53
C LEU A 137 -27.82 -5.29 10.03
N ASN A 138 -29.01 -5.46 9.47
CA ASN A 138 -30.21 -4.78 9.95
C ASN A 138 -30.58 -5.25 11.36
N ILE A 139 -30.38 -6.52 11.73
CA ILE A 139 -30.53 -6.99 13.11
C ILE A 139 -29.53 -6.31 14.03
N LEU A 140 -28.27 -6.16 13.60
CA LEU A 140 -27.26 -5.41 14.37
C LEU A 140 -27.65 -3.94 14.54
N PHE A 141 -28.20 -3.29 13.51
CA PHE A 141 -28.68 -1.90 13.61
C PHE A 141 -29.81 -1.78 14.63
N ILE A 142 -30.80 -2.70 14.60
CA ILE A 142 -31.87 -2.74 15.59
C ILE A 142 -31.28 -2.93 17.00
N LEU A 143 -30.34 -3.85 17.16
CA LEU A 143 -29.66 -4.08 18.43
C LEU A 143 -29.01 -2.81 18.98
N LEU A 144 -28.26 -2.10 18.15
CA LEU A 144 -27.59 -0.86 18.55
C LEU A 144 -28.57 0.24 18.94
N VAL A 145 -29.64 0.40 18.16
CA VAL A 145 -30.68 1.42 18.46
C VAL A 145 -31.51 1.07 19.71
N SER A 146 -31.59 -0.22 20.07
CA SER A 146 -32.30 -0.68 21.27
C SER A 146 -31.73 -0.15 22.61
N ILE A 147 -30.52 0.40 22.59
CA ILE A 147 -29.96 1.11 23.76
C ILE A 147 -30.82 2.32 24.14
N GLN A 148 -31.43 2.99 23.16
CA GLN A 148 -32.26 4.18 23.37
C GLN A 148 -33.71 3.90 23.64
N GLY A 149 -34.21 2.67 23.45
CA GLY A 149 -35.64 2.37 23.62
C GLY A 149 -35.96 0.89 23.46
N ASP A 150 -37.27 0.62 23.30
CA ASP A 150 -37.78 -0.71 23.08
C ASP A 150 -37.56 -1.17 21.62
N PRO A 151 -36.93 -2.33 21.39
CA PRO A 151 -36.68 -2.86 20.05
C PRO A 151 -37.95 -3.06 19.20
N GLU A 152 -39.09 -3.38 19.82
CA GLU A 152 -40.35 -3.60 19.12
C GLU A 152 -40.98 -2.31 18.59
N HIS A 153 -40.65 -1.16 19.19
CA HIS A 153 -41.20 0.15 18.85
C HIS A 153 -40.20 1.06 18.12
N ILE A 154 -39.10 0.51 17.59
CA ILE A 154 -38.13 1.27 16.80
C ILE A 154 -38.79 1.73 15.49
N ASN A 155 -38.73 3.03 15.22
CA ASN A 155 -39.12 3.57 13.91
C ASN A 155 -38.01 3.24 12.87
N LYS A 156 -38.14 2.09 12.22
CA LYS A 156 -37.17 1.54 11.28
C LYS A 156 -36.93 2.46 10.07
N GLU A 157 -37.98 3.10 9.56
CA GLU A 157 -37.87 4.04 8.44
C GLU A 157 -36.98 5.24 8.80
N LEU A 158 -37.20 5.79 9.99
CA LEU A 158 -36.41 6.91 10.49
C LEU A 158 -34.91 6.61 10.57
N TRP A 159 -34.56 5.37 10.87
CA TRP A 159 -33.16 4.90 11.01
C TRP A 159 -32.64 4.25 9.73
N SER A 160 -33.38 4.24 8.65
CA SER A 160 -33.06 3.53 7.41
C SER A 160 -32.76 2.04 7.64
N ILE A 161 -33.50 1.40 8.54
CA ILE A 161 -33.38 -0.01 8.86
C ILE A 161 -34.50 -0.78 8.12
N LYS A 162 -34.12 -1.85 7.42
CA LYS A 162 -35.11 -2.71 6.75
C LYS A 162 -35.82 -3.62 7.73
N ASP A 163 -37.04 -4.01 7.36
CA ASP A 163 -37.79 -5.01 8.11
C ASP A 163 -37.08 -6.36 8.07
N VAL A 164 -36.83 -6.92 9.24
CA VAL A 164 -36.22 -8.23 9.45
C VAL A 164 -36.96 -8.95 10.59
N VAL A 165 -36.97 -10.29 10.52
CA VAL A 165 -37.49 -11.11 11.59
C VAL A 165 -36.41 -11.21 12.68
N LEU A 166 -36.78 -10.81 13.90
CA LEU A 166 -35.88 -10.91 15.04
C LEU A 166 -35.87 -12.35 15.57
N PRO A 167 -34.70 -12.91 15.92
CA PRO A 167 -34.63 -14.25 16.53
C PRO A 167 -35.23 -14.22 17.96
N ASP A 168 -35.76 -15.34 18.43
CA ASP A 168 -36.39 -15.47 19.77
C ASP A 168 -35.43 -15.08 20.91
N SER A 169 -34.16 -15.30 20.74
CA SER A 169 -33.11 -14.94 21.70
C SER A 169 -32.66 -13.46 21.61
N PHE A 170 -33.24 -12.63 20.75
CA PHE A 170 -32.80 -11.25 20.55
C PHE A 170 -32.80 -10.42 21.84
N GLY A 171 -33.80 -10.61 22.72
CA GLY A 171 -33.88 -9.93 24.01
C GLY A 171 -32.63 -10.16 24.89
N TYR A 172 -32.04 -11.34 24.87
CA TYR A 172 -30.80 -11.63 25.59
C TYR A 172 -29.63 -10.71 25.11
N PHE A 173 -29.50 -10.50 23.81
CA PHE A 173 -28.45 -9.62 23.26
C PHE A 173 -28.72 -8.15 23.59
N VAL A 174 -29.98 -7.72 23.64
CA VAL A 174 -30.33 -6.37 24.06
C VAL A 174 -29.88 -6.11 25.49
N GLU A 175 -30.23 -7.02 26.41
CA GLU A 175 -29.82 -6.89 27.82
C GLU A 175 -28.27 -6.95 27.96
N ARG A 176 -27.61 -7.91 27.32
CA ARG A 176 -26.15 -7.99 27.32
C ARG A 176 -25.50 -6.70 26.82
N LEU A 177 -26.05 -6.10 25.75
CA LEU A 177 -25.54 -4.84 25.25
C LEU A 177 -25.78 -3.69 26.25
N LYS A 178 -26.97 -3.57 26.80
CA LYS A 178 -27.32 -2.54 27.80
C LYS A 178 -26.47 -2.62 29.07
N GLU A 179 -26.12 -3.82 29.50
CA GLU A 179 -25.27 -4.03 30.68
C GLU A 179 -23.82 -3.53 30.44
N GLY A 180 -23.34 -3.63 29.23
CA GLY A 180 -21.96 -3.26 28.86
C GLY A 180 -20.91 -4.15 29.51
N VAL A 181 -19.76 -3.57 29.85
CA VAL A 181 -18.62 -4.27 30.44
C VAL A 181 -18.13 -3.54 31.69
N LYS A 182 -18.07 -4.23 32.83
CA LYS A 182 -17.67 -3.64 34.11
C LYS A 182 -18.56 -2.44 34.48
N THR A 183 -17.92 -1.27 34.65
CA THR A 183 -18.61 -0.01 34.90
C THR A 183 -18.96 0.77 33.64
N ALA A 184 -18.42 0.33 32.49
CA ALA A 184 -18.61 0.98 31.21
C ALA A 184 -19.99 0.62 30.60
N LYS A 185 -20.79 1.62 30.32
CA LYS A 185 -22.12 1.47 29.72
C LYS A 185 -22.13 2.02 28.29
N PRO A 186 -22.87 1.40 27.37
CA PRO A 186 -22.96 1.87 26.00
C PRO A 186 -23.62 3.26 25.92
N ASN A 187 -23.04 4.11 25.07
CA ASN A 187 -23.65 5.35 24.61
C ASN A 187 -23.73 5.29 23.08
N LEU A 188 -24.94 5.13 22.55
CA LEU A 188 -25.15 4.92 21.12
C LEU A 188 -24.60 6.07 20.27
N ASP A 189 -24.79 7.31 20.71
CA ASP A 189 -24.32 8.49 19.97
C ASP A 189 -22.81 8.46 19.75
N LEU A 190 -22.07 8.09 20.78
CA LEU A 190 -20.61 8.00 20.71
C LEU A 190 -20.15 6.75 19.95
N ILE A 191 -20.83 5.62 20.11
CA ILE A 191 -20.53 4.40 19.34
C ILE A 191 -20.65 4.66 17.86
N LEU A 192 -21.78 5.21 17.41
CA LEU A 192 -22.04 5.46 16.00
C LEU A 192 -21.17 6.59 15.44
N ARG A 193 -20.79 7.56 16.26
CA ARG A 193 -19.94 8.67 15.84
C ARG A 193 -18.44 8.33 15.82
N HIS A 194 -17.94 7.59 16.80
CA HIS A 194 -16.50 7.43 17.01
C HIS A 194 -15.97 6.00 16.86
N SER A 195 -16.84 4.99 16.96
CA SER A 195 -16.49 3.57 16.89
C SER A 195 -17.07 2.84 15.69
N ALA A 196 -18.15 3.38 15.09
CA ALA A 196 -18.93 2.67 14.07
C ALA A 196 -18.12 2.30 12.82
N GLY A 197 -17.24 3.19 12.32
CA GLY A 197 -16.43 2.90 11.15
C GLY A 197 -15.67 1.59 11.32
N LYS A 198 -14.96 1.42 12.43
CA LYS A 198 -14.23 0.19 12.73
C LYS A 198 -15.16 -0.99 13.04
N LEU A 199 -16.24 -0.77 13.78
CA LEU A 199 -17.22 -1.79 14.10
C LEU A 199 -17.82 -2.42 12.82
N PHE A 200 -18.29 -1.58 11.89
CA PHE A 200 -18.90 -2.07 10.66
C PHE A 200 -17.91 -2.61 9.65
N GLN A 201 -16.69 -2.12 9.64
CA GLN A 201 -15.60 -2.76 8.88
C GLN A 201 -15.39 -4.20 9.36
N GLU A 202 -15.27 -4.43 10.66
CA GLU A 202 -15.12 -5.77 11.23
C GLU A 202 -16.36 -6.64 11.01
N ALA A 203 -17.57 -6.08 11.14
CA ALA A 203 -18.82 -6.79 10.87
C ALA A 203 -18.93 -7.19 9.39
N ASN A 204 -18.68 -6.29 8.45
CA ASN A 204 -18.70 -6.56 7.01
C ASN A 204 -17.63 -7.59 6.64
N ARG A 205 -16.44 -7.51 7.22
CA ARG A 205 -15.38 -8.49 7.04
C ARG A 205 -15.84 -9.88 7.45
N ASN A 206 -16.44 -10.04 8.62
CA ASN A 206 -16.97 -11.32 9.09
C ASN A 206 -18.07 -11.86 8.17
N VAL A 207 -18.88 -11.00 7.57
CA VAL A 207 -19.92 -11.37 6.60
C VAL A 207 -19.30 -11.88 5.29
N ILE A 208 -18.25 -11.25 4.79
CA ILE A 208 -17.54 -11.66 3.56
C ILE A 208 -16.86 -13.02 3.75
N TYR A 209 -16.33 -13.30 4.94
CA TYR A 209 -15.69 -14.59 5.25
C TYR A 209 -16.68 -15.72 5.54
N PHE A 210 -17.93 -15.39 5.77
CA PHE A 210 -18.98 -16.35 6.07
C PHE A 210 -19.61 -16.83 4.77
N ASN A 211 -19.18 -17.99 4.25
CA ASN A 211 -19.84 -18.65 3.13
C ASN A 211 -20.61 -19.88 3.65
N PRO A 212 -21.94 -19.81 3.83
CA PRO A 212 -22.72 -20.95 4.25
C PRO A 212 -22.74 -22.00 3.13
N GLN A 213 -22.15 -23.15 3.37
CA GLN A 213 -22.34 -24.32 2.51
C GLN A 213 -23.51 -25.15 3.10
N ARG A 214 -24.53 -25.36 2.30
CA ARG A 214 -25.59 -26.32 2.64
C ARG A 214 -25.08 -27.72 2.39
N ASP A 215 -25.19 -28.59 3.39
CA ASP A 215 -24.96 -30.01 3.19
C ASP A 215 -26.15 -30.66 2.48
N LEU A 216 -25.97 -31.90 2.02
CA LEU A 216 -27.01 -32.69 1.34
C LEU A 216 -28.27 -32.96 2.20
N PHE A 217 -28.21 -32.70 3.50
CA PHE A 217 -29.27 -32.97 4.48
C PHE A 217 -29.89 -31.70 5.06
N GLY A 218 -29.59 -30.54 4.49
CA GLY A 218 -30.14 -29.24 4.89
C GLY A 218 -29.43 -28.62 6.11
N GLY A 219 -28.38 -29.24 6.62
CA GLY A 219 -27.49 -28.64 7.61
C GLY A 219 -26.63 -27.53 6.98
N VAL A 220 -26.37 -26.48 7.74
CA VAL A 220 -25.48 -25.39 7.31
C VAL A 220 -24.15 -25.54 8.02
N SER A 221 -23.10 -25.90 7.29
CA SER A 221 -21.74 -25.81 7.80
C SER A 221 -21.11 -24.50 7.40
N ALA A 222 -20.59 -23.75 8.38
CA ALA A 222 -19.81 -22.56 8.15
C ALA A 222 -18.35 -22.95 7.89
N ASN A 223 -17.93 -22.98 6.65
CA ASN A 223 -16.51 -23.01 6.34
C ASN A 223 -15.97 -21.59 6.35
N LEU A 224 -15.09 -21.29 7.29
CA LEU A 224 -14.19 -20.14 7.18
C LEU A 224 -13.38 -20.36 5.88
N ILE A 225 -13.76 -19.62 4.84
CA ILE A 225 -12.93 -19.59 3.64
C ILE A 225 -11.66 -18.85 4.02
N THR A 226 -10.61 -19.60 4.27
CA THR A 226 -9.23 -19.09 4.28
C THR A 226 -8.78 -18.78 2.84
N GLN A 227 -9.56 -18.06 2.07
CA GLN A 227 -9.04 -17.37 0.90
C GLN A 227 -8.19 -16.24 1.46
N SER A 228 -6.90 -16.29 1.15
CA SER A 228 -5.98 -15.23 1.51
C SER A 228 -6.55 -13.90 1.01
N ILE A 229 -6.93 -13.03 1.92
CA ILE A 229 -7.46 -11.68 1.69
C ILE A 229 -6.51 -10.86 0.81
N ALA A 230 -5.25 -11.25 0.74
CA ALA A 230 -4.23 -10.70 -0.16
C ALA A 230 -4.66 -10.57 -1.64
N TYR A 231 -5.71 -11.25 -2.06
CA TYR A 231 -6.22 -11.22 -3.44
C TYR A 231 -7.63 -10.62 -3.59
N THR A 232 -8.29 -10.23 -2.49
CA THR A 232 -9.50 -9.44 -2.58
C THR A 232 -9.09 -7.96 -2.60
N SER A 233 -9.50 -7.21 -3.62
CA SER A 233 -9.22 -5.77 -3.74
C SER A 233 -10.05 -4.89 -2.77
N ILE A 234 -10.71 -5.50 -1.80
CA ILE A 234 -11.54 -4.83 -0.80
C ILE A 234 -10.67 -4.52 0.41
N HIS A 235 -10.24 -3.27 0.52
CA HIS A 235 -9.45 -2.78 1.64
C HIS A 235 -10.19 -1.64 2.31
N TYR A 236 -10.63 -1.84 3.53
CA TYR A 236 -11.26 -0.77 4.31
C TYR A 236 -10.23 0.30 4.69
N THR A 237 -10.63 1.55 4.53
CA THR A 237 -9.78 2.70 4.89
C THR A 237 -9.64 2.77 6.41
N PRO A 238 -8.41 2.69 6.98
CA PRO A 238 -8.20 2.89 8.41
C PRO A 238 -8.62 4.31 8.83
N GLN A 239 -9.28 4.44 9.98
CA GLN A 239 -9.77 5.73 10.47
C GLN A 239 -8.71 6.82 10.57
N TYR A 240 -7.51 6.47 11.04
CA TYR A 240 -6.40 7.41 11.14
C TYR A 240 -5.95 7.95 9.78
N LEU A 241 -6.08 7.15 8.73
CA LEU A 241 -5.75 7.54 7.37
C LEU A 241 -6.83 8.45 6.77
N ALA A 242 -8.10 8.06 6.89
CA ALA A 242 -9.25 8.88 6.47
C ALA A 242 -9.20 10.26 7.15
N ARG A 243 -8.95 10.29 8.45
CA ARG A 243 -8.80 11.50 9.26
C ARG A 243 -7.73 12.43 8.73
N THR A 244 -6.53 11.91 8.46
CA THR A 244 -5.41 12.72 7.98
C THR A 244 -5.69 13.26 6.58
N ILE A 245 -6.26 12.46 5.68
CA ILE A 245 -6.61 12.89 4.33
C ILE A 245 -7.66 13.98 4.38
N VAL A 246 -8.75 13.77 5.11
CA VAL A 246 -9.84 14.76 5.26
C VAL A 246 -9.32 16.06 5.88
N GLU A 247 -8.51 15.98 6.93
CA GLU A 247 -7.91 17.15 7.58
C GLU A 247 -7.11 17.99 6.58
N ASN A 248 -6.30 17.34 5.74
CA ASN A 248 -5.50 18.03 4.74
C ASN A 248 -6.34 18.56 3.57
N CYS A 249 -7.40 17.88 3.15
CA CYS A 249 -8.35 18.40 2.17
C CYS A 249 -9.03 19.67 2.69
N LEU A 250 -9.56 19.65 3.91
CA LEU A 250 -10.26 20.80 4.49
C LEU A 250 -9.36 22.02 4.77
N LYS A 251 -8.05 21.85 4.84
CA LYS A 251 -7.10 22.98 4.92
C LYS A 251 -6.93 23.72 3.59
N THR A 252 -7.30 23.10 2.48
CA THR A 252 -7.19 23.72 1.15
C THR A 252 -8.46 24.49 0.75
N LEU A 253 -9.53 24.39 1.52
CA LEU A 253 -10.81 25.00 1.26
C LEU A 253 -11.03 26.23 2.14
N ASP A 254 -11.55 27.30 1.54
CA ASP A 254 -12.09 28.43 2.28
C ASP A 254 -13.55 28.12 2.67
N LEU A 255 -13.71 27.48 3.84
CA LEU A 255 -15.02 27.06 4.33
C LEU A 255 -15.96 28.23 4.63
N GLU A 256 -15.44 29.43 4.90
CA GLU A 256 -16.25 30.63 5.18
C GLU A 256 -16.87 31.19 3.89
N ALA A 257 -16.18 31.06 2.77
CA ALA A 257 -16.68 31.49 1.47
C ALA A 257 -17.67 30.52 0.82
N LEU A 258 -17.69 29.24 1.26
CA LEU A 258 -18.52 28.19 0.69
C LEU A 258 -19.91 28.13 1.34
N ASN A 259 -20.96 28.50 0.58
CA ASN A 259 -22.36 28.36 1.02
C ASN A 259 -22.92 26.94 0.85
N HIS A 260 -22.29 26.12 0.04
CA HIS A 260 -22.61 24.71 -0.18
C HIS A 260 -21.34 23.91 -0.47
N ILE A 261 -21.35 22.63 -0.14
CA ILE A 261 -20.27 21.68 -0.43
C ILE A 261 -20.90 20.40 -0.99
N ASN A 262 -20.48 20.01 -2.20
CA ASN A 262 -20.75 18.72 -2.79
C ASN A 262 -19.58 17.79 -2.47
N ILE A 263 -19.86 16.68 -1.78
CA ILE A 263 -18.90 15.68 -1.33
C ILE A 263 -19.19 14.39 -2.08
N LEU A 264 -18.19 13.86 -2.77
CA LEU A 264 -18.28 12.55 -3.45
C LEU A 264 -17.27 11.57 -2.89
N ASP A 265 -17.73 10.35 -2.62
CA ASP A 265 -16.89 9.16 -2.50
C ASP A 265 -17.38 8.09 -3.48
N PRO A 266 -16.66 7.88 -4.62
CA PRO A 266 -17.09 6.95 -5.66
C PRO A 266 -16.83 5.48 -5.35
N SER A 267 -16.32 5.16 -4.16
CA SER A 267 -16.04 3.81 -3.65
C SER A 267 -16.23 3.78 -2.13
N CYS A 268 -17.40 4.25 -1.67
CA CYS A 268 -17.59 4.70 -0.30
C CYS A 268 -17.53 3.60 0.78
N GLY A 269 -17.64 2.32 0.41
CA GLY A 269 -17.64 1.23 1.40
C GLY A 269 -18.64 1.49 2.52
N SER A 270 -18.17 1.44 3.77
CA SER A 270 -18.96 1.78 4.97
C SER A 270 -18.91 3.28 5.33
N SER A 271 -18.61 4.15 4.39
CA SER A 271 -18.62 5.63 4.51
C SER A 271 -17.57 6.21 5.48
N GLU A 272 -16.43 5.59 5.65
CA GLU A 272 -15.40 6.09 6.58
C GLU A 272 -14.97 7.53 6.27
N PHE A 273 -14.73 7.86 5.00
CA PHE A 273 -14.42 9.22 4.57
C PHE A 273 -15.58 10.18 4.77
N LEU A 274 -16.81 9.75 4.42
CA LEU A 274 -18.02 10.59 4.50
C LEU A 274 -18.36 10.92 5.97
N ILE A 275 -18.25 9.98 6.87
CA ILE A 275 -18.44 10.22 8.31
C ILE A 275 -17.32 11.10 8.87
N GLU A 276 -16.08 10.85 8.48
CA GLU A 276 -14.94 11.64 8.99
C GLU A 276 -15.02 13.11 8.55
N ILE A 277 -15.39 13.38 7.30
CA ILE A 277 -15.53 14.77 6.83
C ILE A 277 -16.68 15.48 7.53
N LEU A 278 -17.81 14.82 7.78
CA LEU A 278 -18.91 15.41 8.54
C LEU A 278 -18.50 15.76 9.98
N LYS A 279 -17.76 14.89 10.67
CA LYS A 279 -17.19 15.19 11.99
C LYS A 279 -16.33 16.44 11.97
N GLN A 280 -15.43 16.53 11.00
CA GLN A 280 -14.49 17.67 10.91
C GLN A 280 -15.18 18.96 10.47
N LEU A 281 -16.12 18.93 9.55
CA LEU A 281 -16.94 20.10 9.17
C LEU A 281 -17.75 20.62 10.37
N LYS A 282 -18.34 19.72 11.15
CA LYS A 282 -19.07 20.08 12.38
C LYS A 282 -18.13 20.69 13.44
N ASN A 283 -16.95 20.10 13.62
CA ASN A 283 -15.93 20.62 14.53
C ASN A 283 -15.42 22.02 14.12
N LYS A 284 -15.43 22.34 12.83
CA LYS A 284 -15.10 23.65 12.25
C LYS A 284 -16.28 24.61 12.20
N ASN A 285 -17.44 24.23 12.76
CA ASN A 285 -18.69 25.01 12.77
C ASN A 285 -19.21 25.38 11.37
N TYR A 286 -18.97 24.55 10.35
CA TYR A 286 -19.52 24.78 9.01
C TYR A 286 -21.05 24.80 9.03
N ARG A 287 -21.65 25.79 8.36
CA ARG A 287 -23.10 26.05 8.38
C ARG A 287 -23.75 26.02 7.00
N GLY A 288 -22.97 25.85 5.94
CA GLY A 288 -23.47 25.75 4.57
C GLY A 288 -24.26 24.45 4.32
N LYS A 289 -24.85 24.36 3.14
CA LYS A 289 -25.54 23.13 2.69
C LYS A 289 -24.51 22.06 2.34
N ILE A 290 -24.81 20.81 2.69
CA ILE A 290 -23.93 19.66 2.39
C ILE A 290 -24.71 18.66 1.55
N ASN A 291 -24.20 18.38 0.35
CA ASN A 291 -24.67 17.32 -0.52
C ASN A 291 -23.64 16.18 -0.48
N ILE A 292 -24.09 14.99 -0.13
CA ILE A 292 -23.24 13.79 -0.07
C ILE A 292 -23.67 12.85 -1.17
N LYS A 293 -22.72 12.43 -1.99
CA LYS A 293 -22.90 11.38 -2.99
C LYS A 293 -21.92 10.25 -2.71
N GLY A 294 -22.41 9.02 -2.66
CA GLY A 294 -21.58 7.83 -2.45
C GLY A 294 -21.98 6.70 -3.37
N PHE A 295 -20.99 6.02 -3.95
CA PHE A 295 -21.20 4.85 -4.79
C PHE A 295 -20.44 3.64 -4.24
N ASP A 296 -21.08 2.48 -4.29
CA ASP A 296 -20.41 1.19 -4.02
C ASP A 296 -21.15 0.07 -4.75
N ASN A 297 -20.48 -1.02 -5.05
CA ASN A 297 -21.12 -2.21 -5.63
C ASN A 297 -21.65 -3.17 -4.57
N SER A 298 -21.28 -2.98 -3.32
CA SER A 298 -21.69 -3.79 -2.17
C SER A 298 -23.00 -3.27 -1.57
N LYS A 299 -24.05 -4.08 -1.62
CA LYS A 299 -25.32 -3.78 -0.99
C LYS A 299 -25.17 -3.59 0.54
N THR A 300 -24.37 -4.43 1.18
CA THR A 300 -24.13 -4.34 2.64
C THR A 300 -23.38 -3.05 3.01
N ALA A 301 -22.45 -2.60 2.17
CA ALA A 301 -21.75 -1.33 2.36
C ALA A 301 -22.70 -0.14 2.28
N ILE A 302 -23.55 -0.09 1.26
CA ILE A 302 -24.55 0.99 1.08
C ILE A 302 -25.60 0.98 2.21
N GLU A 303 -26.08 -0.19 2.65
CA GLU A 303 -27.02 -0.28 3.80
C GLU A 303 -26.38 0.26 5.09
N THR A 304 -25.12 -0.10 5.35
CA THR A 304 -24.36 0.43 6.49
C THR A 304 -24.19 1.94 6.40
N SER A 305 -23.83 2.43 5.23
CA SER A 305 -23.63 3.86 4.96
C SER A 305 -24.94 4.65 5.13
N ASN A 306 -26.06 4.12 4.64
CA ASN A 306 -27.37 4.72 4.83
C ASN A 306 -27.73 4.84 6.31
N PHE A 307 -27.54 3.79 7.09
CA PHE A 307 -27.79 3.83 8.53
C PHE A 307 -26.93 4.89 9.24
N LEU A 308 -25.62 4.90 9.00
CA LEU A 308 -24.69 5.81 9.65
C LEU A 308 -24.93 7.28 9.28
N LEU A 309 -25.09 7.57 7.98
CA LEU A 309 -25.26 8.93 7.49
C LEU A 309 -26.63 9.50 7.89
N ASN A 310 -27.70 8.70 7.91
CA ASN A 310 -29.00 9.15 8.41
C ASN A 310 -28.97 9.41 9.91
N TYR A 311 -28.24 8.58 10.68
CA TYR A 311 -28.03 8.83 12.11
C TYR A 311 -27.31 10.17 12.32
N GLU A 312 -26.18 10.41 11.65
CA GLU A 312 -25.42 11.66 11.75
C GLU A 312 -26.26 12.86 11.31
N ASN A 313 -27.04 12.72 10.22
CA ASN A 313 -27.93 13.77 9.72
C ASN A 313 -28.96 14.18 10.77
N LYS A 314 -29.58 13.19 11.41
CA LYS A 314 -30.62 13.43 12.41
C LYS A 314 -30.06 14.03 13.71
N THR A 315 -28.95 13.50 14.20
CA THR A 315 -28.44 13.84 15.53
C THR A 315 -27.53 15.07 15.56
N GLN A 316 -26.80 15.33 14.47
CA GLN A 316 -25.81 16.38 14.39
C GLN A 316 -26.14 17.50 13.38
N TRP A 317 -26.96 17.24 12.38
CA TRP A 317 -27.20 18.15 11.26
C TRP A 317 -28.65 18.60 11.10
N ASP A 318 -29.54 18.32 12.05
CA ASP A 318 -30.98 18.72 12.05
C ASP A 318 -31.69 18.36 10.73
N ASN A 319 -31.35 17.21 10.13
CA ASN A 319 -31.86 16.73 8.84
C ASN A 319 -31.52 17.66 7.64
N LYS A 320 -30.41 18.39 7.69
CA LYS A 320 -30.02 19.34 6.62
C LYS A 320 -29.05 18.75 5.59
N LEU A 321 -28.59 17.51 5.78
CA LEU A 321 -27.78 16.83 4.79
C LEU A 321 -28.65 16.30 3.65
N ASN A 322 -28.20 16.52 2.42
CA ASN A 322 -28.75 15.83 1.26
C ASN A 322 -27.86 14.61 0.94
N ILE A 323 -28.42 13.40 1.09
CA ILE A 323 -27.68 12.14 1.00
C ILE A 323 -28.17 11.35 -0.21
N ASP A 324 -27.28 11.05 -1.17
CA ASP A 324 -27.52 10.23 -2.36
C ASP A 324 -26.51 9.08 -2.38
N LEU A 325 -26.91 7.92 -1.86
CA LEU A 325 -26.11 6.69 -1.86
C LEU A 325 -26.67 5.68 -2.85
N ARG A 326 -25.82 5.15 -3.73
CA ARG A 326 -26.25 4.24 -4.80
C ARG A 326 -25.45 2.97 -4.84
N ILE A 327 -26.15 1.85 -4.99
CA ILE A 327 -25.55 0.58 -5.39
C ILE A 327 -25.34 0.67 -6.90
N VAL A 328 -24.09 0.59 -7.35
CA VAL A 328 -23.73 0.70 -8.77
C VAL A 328 -22.85 -0.48 -9.17
N GLU A 329 -23.02 -0.97 -10.39
CA GLU A 329 -22.22 -2.06 -10.93
C GLU A 329 -20.75 -1.63 -11.12
N ASP A 330 -20.55 -0.45 -11.69
CA ASP A 330 -19.23 0.16 -11.90
C ASP A 330 -19.33 1.68 -11.77
N SER A 331 -18.74 2.23 -10.73
CA SER A 331 -18.75 3.65 -10.44
C SER A 331 -18.08 4.51 -11.52
N LEU A 332 -17.17 3.93 -12.32
CA LEU A 332 -16.55 4.66 -13.44
C LEU A 332 -17.54 5.01 -14.57
N ILE A 333 -18.70 4.35 -14.64
CA ILE A 333 -19.75 4.64 -15.64
C ILE A 333 -20.64 5.79 -15.17
N GLU A 334 -20.80 5.95 -13.84
CA GLU A 334 -21.68 6.94 -13.25
C GLU A 334 -21.22 8.37 -13.56
N ASP A 335 -22.19 9.31 -13.60
CA ASP A 335 -21.88 10.73 -13.61
C ASP A 335 -21.49 11.22 -12.21
N TRP A 336 -20.25 11.68 -12.07
CA TRP A 336 -19.75 12.18 -10.79
C TRP A 336 -20.15 13.64 -10.55
N GLY A 337 -20.43 14.40 -11.62
CA GLY A 337 -20.67 15.85 -11.55
C GLY A 337 -19.43 16.63 -11.08
N GLU A 338 -19.65 17.88 -10.69
CA GLU A 338 -18.60 18.74 -10.10
C GLU A 338 -18.69 18.69 -8.57
N ASN A 339 -17.55 18.54 -7.89
CA ASN A 339 -17.47 18.37 -6.46
C ASN A 339 -16.44 19.29 -5.82
N GLU A 340 -16.80 19.94 -4.72
CA GLU A 340 -15.87 20.70 -3.88
C GLU A 340 -14.94 19.78 -3.10
N VAL A 341 -15.41 18.58 -2.76
CA VAL A 341 -14.58 17.58 -2.06
C VAL A 341 -14.79 16.19 -2.68
N LEU A 342 -13.70 15.57 -3.10
CA LEU A 342 -13.68 14.20 -3.58
C LEU A 342 -12.72 13.36 -2.74
N LEU A 343 -13.24 12.34 -2.10
CA LEU A 343 -12.48 11.45 -1.22
C LEU A 343 -12.65 10.02 -1.70
N MET A 344 -11.57 9.24 -1.77
CA MET A 344 -11.69 7.86 -2.21
C MET A 344 -10.56 6.95 -1.77
N ASN A 345 -10.91 5.68 -1.57
CA ASN A 345 -10.02 4.54 -1.56
C ASN A 345 -10.48 3.55 -2.63
N PRO A 346 -10.13 3.75 -3.91
CA PRO A 346 -10.66 2.97 -5.03
C PRO A 346 -10.12 1.53 -5.01
N PRO A 347 -10.78 0.59 -5.71
CA PRO A 347 -10.29 -0.79 -5.79
C PRO A 347 -8.92 -0.87 -6.46
N PHE A 348 -7.95 -1.57 -5.83
CA PHE A 348 -6.57 -1.77 -6.33
C PHE A 348 -6.47 -2.95 -7.32
N THR A 349 -7.54 -3.23 -8.03
CA THR A 349 -7.62 -4.38 -8.94
C THR A 349 -6.70 -4.19 -10.14
N SER A 350 -5.75 -5.11 -10.33
CA SER A 350 -4.94 -5.15 -11.54
C SER A 350 -5.80 -5.55 -12.74
N PHE A 351 -5.45 -5.07 -13.93
CA PHE A 351 -6.23 -5.26 -15.15
C PHE A 351 -6.55 -6.73 -15.44
N GLU A 352 -5.63 -7.65 -15.16
CA GLU A 352 -5.80 -9.09 -15.34
C GLU A 352 -6.90 -9.66 -14.44
N LEU A 353 -7.04 -9.13 -13.22
CA LEU A 353 -7.98 -9.62 -12.22
C LEU A 353 -9.40 -9.04 -12.37
N ILE A 354 -9.59 -8.03 -13.21
CA ILE A 354 -10.93 -7.53 -13.54
C ILE A 354 -11.65 -8.65 -14.30
N LYS A 355 -12.74 -9.19 -13.74
CA LYS A 355 -13.43 -10.35 -14.29
C LYS A 355 -14.26 -10.00 -15.52
N GLU A 356 -14.96 -8.89 -15.49
CA GLU A 356 -15.91 -8.50 -16.53
C GLU A 356 -15.22 -7.73 -17.67
N LYS A 357 -15.53 -8.12 -18.90
CA LYS A 357 -15.02 -7.45 -20.09
C LYS A 357 -15.46 -5.99 -20.15
N LYS A 358 -16.72 -5.72 -19.79
CA LYS A 358 -17.31 -4.36 -19.75
C LYS A 358 -16.51 -3.43 -18.85
N SER A 359 -16.18 -3.87 -17.62
CA SER A 359 -15.35 -3.07 -16.70
C SER A 359 -13.93 -2.87 -17.21
N LYS A 360 -13.34 -3.85 -17.93
CA LYS A 360 -12.03 -3.64 -18.59
C LYS A 360 -12.10 -2.56 -19.67
N ASP A 361 -13.18 -2.58 -20.45
CA ASP A 361 -13.38 -1.60 -21.54
C ASP A 361 -13.58 -0.19 -20.94
N VAL A 362 -14.35 -0.05 -19.85
CA VAL A 362 -14.53 1.22 -19.15
C VAL A 362 -13.20 1.79 -18.63
N VAL A 363 -12.36 0.96 -17.98
CA VAL A 363 -11.03 1.38 -17.54
C VAL A 363 -10.17 1.87 -18.71
N ARG A 364 -10.21 1.18 -19.86
CA ARG A 364 -9.48 1.58 -21.06
C ARG A 364 -10.02 2.89 -21.64
N ASP A 365 -11.34 3.05 -21.69
CA ASP A 365 -11.98 4.25 -22.25
C ASP A 365 -11.62 5.49 -21.44
N VAL A 366 -11.72 5.41 -20.10
CA VAL A 366 -11.33 6.52 -19.20
C VAL A 366 -9.85 6.89 -19.39
N LEU A 367 -8.98 5.91 -19.58
CA LEU A 367 -7.54 6.11 -19.70
C LEU A 367 -7.03 6.23 -21.14
N SER A 368 -7.91 6.21 -22.14
CA SER A 368 -7.54 6.07 -23.56
C SER A 368 -6.53 7.10 -24.07
N LYS A 369 -6.57 8.32 -23.56
CA LYS A 369 -5.65 9.40 -23.94
C LYS A 369 -4.28 9.31 -23.24
N VAL A 370 -4.22 8.72 -22.04
CA VAL A 370 -3.04 8.76 -21.16
C VAL A 370 -2.35 7.40 -20.97
N VAL A 371 -3.03 6.28 -21.25
CA VAL A 371 -2.47 4.92 -21.25
C VAL A 371 -2.83 4.21 -22.55
N VAL A 372 -2.02 4.43 -23.58
CA VAL A 372 -2.33 3.94 -24.94
C VAL A 372 -2.09 2.44 -25.08
N ASN A 373 -1.03 1.91 -24.48
CA ASN A 373 -0.66 0.50 -24.53
C ASN A 373 -0.28 0.00 -23.14
N GLY A 374 -1.08 -0.89 -22.57
CA GLY A 374 -0.78 -1.42 -21.24
C GLY A 374 -1.97 -2.11 -20.60
N ARG A 375 -1.74 -2.56 -19.37
CA ARG A 375 -2.72 -3.18 -18.50
C ARG A 375 -2.82 -2.35 -17.21
N PRO A 376 -3.57 -1.23 -17.25
CA PRO A 376 -3.62 -0.29 -16.13
C PRO A 376 -4.41 -0.86 -14.95
N ASN A 377 -3.99 -0.53 -13.73
CA ASN A 377 -4.77 -0.79 -12.52
C ASN A 377 -6.05 0.06 -12.52
N GLN A 378 -7.15 -0.49 -12.02
CA GLN A 378 -8.46 0.20 -11.97
C GLN A 378 -8.38 1.53 -11.20
N ALA A 379 -7.62 1.60 -10.10
CA ALA A 379 -7.45 2.83 -9.33
C ALA A 379 -6.88 4.00 -10.15
N SER A 380 -6.13 3.73 -11.23
CA SER A 380 -5.62 4.80 -12.09
C SER A 380 -6.72 5.49 -12.91
N ALA A 381 -7.77 4.78 -13.29
CA ALA A 381 -8.95 5.35 -13.95
C ALA A 381 -9.77 6.19 -12.96
N PHE A 382 -9.95 5.70 -11.73
CA PHE A 382 -10.58 6.49 -10.67
C PHE A 382 -9.82 7.77 -10.40
N PHE A 383 -8.49 7.73 -10.35
CA PHE A 383 -7.67 8.91 -10.08
C PHE A 383 -7.81 9.98 -11.15
N LEU A 384 -7.78 9.60 -12.43
CA LEU A 384 -7.98 10.56 -13.53
C LEU A 384 -9.41 11.14 -13.49
N LYS A 385 -10.42 10.29 -13.31
CA LYS A 385 -11.80 10.74 -13.25
C LYS A 385 -12.06 11.65 -12.06
N ALA A 386 -11.42 11.40 -10.92
CA ALA A 386 -11.51 12.24 -9.72
C ALA A 386 -11.02 13.66 -10.00
N VAL A 387 -9.84 13.80 -10.61
CA VAL A 387 -9.29 15.12 -10.96
C VAL A 387 -10.21 15.87 -11.94
N ASN A 388 -10.76 15.16 -12.93
CA ASN A 388 -11.67 15.75 -13.92
C ASN A 388 -13.08 16.10 -13.35
N SER A 389 -13.42 15.66 -12.15
CA SER A 389 -14.71 15.89 -11.49
C SER A 389 -14.62 16.90 -10.34
N LEU A 390 -13.52 17.64 -10.24
CA LEU A 390 -13.36 18.71 -9.26
C LEU A 390 -13.98 20.01 -9.79
N SER A 391 -14.70 20.71 -8.91
CA SER A 391 -15.11 22.10 -9.13
C SER A 391 -13.89 23.02 -9.10
N GLU A 392 -14.07 24.27 -9.49
CA GLU A 392 -13.04 25.30 -9.31
C GLU A 392 -12.68 25.42 -7.81
N ASN A 393 -11.41 25.35 -7.49
CA ASN A 393 -10.87 25.27 -6.12
C ASN A 393 -11.29 24.01 -5.33
N GLY A 394 -11.95 23.06 -5.97
CA GLY A 394 -12.29 21.78 -5.33
C GLY A 394 -11.04 20.99 -4.91
N THR A 395 -11.17 20.19 -3.87
CA THR A 395 -10.08 19.38 -3.29
C THR A 395 -10.34 17.90 -3.43
N PHE A 396 -9.28 17.13 -3.53
CA PHE A 396 -9.38 15.67 -3.51
C PHE A 396 -8.39 15.05 -2.54
N GLY A 397 -8.77 13.90 -1.99
CA GLY A 397 -7.93 13.05 -1.16
C GLY A 397 -8.07 11.59 -1.56
N CYS A 398 -6.98 10.97 -1.97
CA CYS A 398 -7.00 9.62 -2.52
C CYS A 398 -6.00 8.71 -1.82
N VAL A 399 -6.40 7.45 -1.62
CA VAL A 399 -5.53 6.33 -1.29
C VAL A 399 -5.28 5.55 -2.57
N LEU A 400 -4.03 5.36 -2.97
CA LEU A 400 -3.67 4.81 -4.28
C LEU A 400 -2.56 3.76 -4.14
N PRO A 401 -2.50 2.76 -5.04
CA PRO A 401 -1.32 1.88 -5.11
C PRO A 401 -0.10 2.68 -5.60
N SER A 402 1.03 2.54 -4.92
CA SER A 402 2.28 3.26 -5.25
C SER A 402 2.79 3.00 -6.67
N SER A 403 2.34 1.92 -7.30
CA SER A 403 2.67 1.59 -8.70
C SER A 403 2.23 2.66 -9.71
N ILE A 404 1.16 3.44 -9.41
CA ILE A 404 0.70 4.55 -10.27
C ILE A 404 1.78 5.63 -10.37
N PHE A 405 2.58 5.83 -9.32
CA PHE A 405 3.64 6.83 -9.31
C PHE A 405 4.94 6.35 -9.93
N THR A 406 5.19 5.04 -9.96
CA THR A 406 6.51 4.46 -10.29
C THR A 406 6.57 3.73 -11.63
N LEU A 407 5.46 3.21 -12.17
CA LEU A 407 5.49 2.48 -13.44
C LEU A 407 5.44 3.41 -14.64
N ASP A 408 6.23 3.07 -15.67
CA ASP A 408 6.38 3.86 -16.91
C ASP A 408 5.07 3.97 -17.71
N ILE A 409 4.16 2.98 -17.61
CA ILE A 409 2.86 3.00 -18.28
C ILE A 409 1.97 4.19 -17.87
N TYR A 410 2.18 4.74 -16.67
CA TYR A 410 1.42 5.87 -16.13
C TYR A 410 2.10 7.24 -16.35
N ASN A 411 3.13 7.29 -17.17
CA ASN A 411 3.91 8.53 -17.35
C ASN A 411 3.05 9.69 -17.87
N LYS A 412 2.26 9.44 -18.93
CA LYS A 412 1.35 10.44 -19.48
C LYS A 412 0.24 10.81 -18.48
N LEU A 413 -0.30 9.84 -17.76
CA LEU A 413 -1.30 10.07 -16.72
C LEU A 413 -0.76 11.02 -15.63
N ARG A 414 0.44 10.77 -15.14
CA ARG A 414 1.06 11.63 -14.12
C ARG A 414 1.29 13.07 -14.60
N ASN A 415 1.71 13.22 -15.84
CA ASN A 415 1.90 14.56 -16.44
C ASN A 415 0.57 15.29 -16.58
N GLU A 416 -0.45 14.61 -17.12
CA GLU A 416 -1.80 15.16 -17.27
C GLU A 416 -2.37 15.65 -15.94
N ILE A 417 -2.32 14.81 -14.91
CA ILE A 417 -2.82 15.15 -13.57
C ILE A 417 -2.00 16.29 -12.96
N LYS A 418 -0.66 16.28 -13.13
CA LYS A 418 0.20 17.33 -12.58
C LYS A 418 -0.07 18.71 -13.19
N GLU A 419 -0.53 18.76 -14.43
CA GLU A 419 -0.87 20.00 -15.12
C GLU A 419 -2.24 20.55 -14.67
N GLN A 420 -3.12 19.71 -14.14
CA GLN A 420 -4.48 20.09 -13.76
C GLN A 420 -4.63 20.45 -12.28
N VAL A 421 -3.77 19.96 -11.39
CA VAL A 421 -3.95 20.11 -9.94
C VAL A 421 -2.68 20.58 -9.23
N ASP A 422 -2.89 21.30 -8.15
CA ASP A 422 -1.86 21.66 -7.18
C ASP A 422 -1.84 20.65 -6.04
N PHE A 423 -0.75 19.87 -5.95
CA PHE A 423 -0.57 18.89 -4.90
C PHE A 423 -0.15 19.53 -3.59
N LYS A 424 -0.82 19.19 -2.51
CA LYS A 424 -0.52 19.67 -1.14
C LYS A 424 0.25 18.63 -0.33
N LEU A 425 -0.12 17.35 -0.46
CA LEU A 425 0.52 16.24 0.22
C LEU A 425 0.65 15.05 -0.72
N ILE A 426 1.84 14.47 -0.80
CA ILE A 426 2.07 13.17 -1.44
C ILE A 426 2.81 12.28 -0.44
N GLY A 427 2.20 11.14 -0.08
CA GLY A 427 2.76 10.21 0.89
C GLY A 427 2.99 8.83 0.32
N LYS A 428 4.18 8.24 0.56
CA LYS A 428 4.45 6.82 0.37
C LYS A 428 4.45 6.13 1.72
N LEU A 429 3.47 5.26 1.95
CA LEU A 429 3.19 4.64 3.24
C LEU A 429 3.65 3.18 3.34
N GLY A 430 3.93 2.53 2.20
CA GLY A 430 4.37 1.13 2.17
C GLY A 430 3.26 0.11 2.38
N ASN A 431 3.64 -1.11 2.82
CA ASN A 431 2.75 -2.29 2.79
C ASN A 431 1.94 -2.50 4.07
N TYR A 432 2.17 -1.72 5.14
CA TYR A 432 1.56 -1.95 6.45
C TYR A 432 0.44 -0.97 6.79
N VAL A 433 -0.24 -0.44 5.78
CA VAL A 433 -1.41 0.44 5.94
C VAL A 433 -2.67 -0.36 6.28
N PHE A 434 -2.89 -1.44 5.55
CA PHE A 434 -4.04 -2.33 5.75
C PHE A 434 -3.63 -3.53 6.62
N GLU A 435 -4.50 -3.91 7.55
CA GLU A 435 -4.22 -5.05 8.46
C GLU A 435 -4.17 -6.39 7.70
N ASP A 436 -4.89 -6.48 6.58
CA ASP A 436 -5.18 -7.73 5.87
C ASP A 436 -4.49 -7.86 4.51
N ALA A 437 -3.74 -6.86 4.07
CA ALA A 437 -3.13 -6.88 2.76
C ALA A 437 -1.77 -6.20 2.75
N LEU A 438 -0.80 -6.89 2.16
CA LEU A 438 0.53 -6.36 1.91
C LEU A 438 0.56 -5.62 0.55
N THR A 439 -0.12 -4.48 0.48
CA THR A 439 -0.17 -3.64 -0.72
C THR A 439 0.61 -2.35 -0.48
N ASP A 440 1.52 -2.02 -1.39
CA ASP A 440 2.30 -0.77 -1.32
C ASP A 440 1.39 0.43 -1.61
N VAL A 441 1.09 1.20 -0.57
CA VAL A 441 0.11 2.27 -0.53
C VAL A 441 0.76 3.64 -0.55
N SER A 442 0.17 4.54 -1.32
CA SER A 442 0.45 5.96 -1.31
C SER A 442 -0.82 6.77 -1.08
N ILE A 443 -0.67 7.97 -0.55
CA ILE A 443 -1.76 8.95 -0.42
C ILE A 443 -1.44 10.21 -1.20
N VAL A 444 -2.48 10.85 -1.70
CA VAL A 444 -2.40 12.16 -2.34
C VAL A 444 -3.53 13.06 -1.86
N VAL A 445 -3.17 14.30 -1.60
CA VAL A 445 -4.12 15.41 -1.41
C VAL A 445 -3.71 16.54 -2.33
N GLY A 446 -4.68 17.10 -3.03
CA GLY A 446 -4.47 18.24 -3.92
C GLY A 446 -5.77 18.98 -4.17
N ASN A 447 -5.67 20.10 -4.87
CA ASN A 447 -6.84 20.88 -5.25
C ASN A 447 -6.72 21.39 -6.69
N ASN A 448 -7.86 21.72 -7.27
CA ASN A 448 -7.95 22.37 -8.58
C ASN A 448 -7.67 23.86 -8.42
N ASN A 449 -6.38 24.24 -8.34
CA ASN A 449 -5.96 25.64 -8.22
C ASN A 449 -4.87 25.94 -9.27
N SER A 450 -4.93 27.12 -9.84
CA SER A 450 -4.03 27.58 -10.91
C SER A 450 -2.61 27.95 -10.46
N THR A 451 -2.32 28.02 -9.15
CA THR A 451 -1.00 28.35 -8.62
C THR A 451 -0.31 27.10 -8.04
N PRO A 452 0.54 26.42 -8.81
CA PRO A 452 1.19 25.23 -8.34
C PRO A 452 2.22 25.53 -7.24
N HIS A 453 2.11 24.81 -6.13
CA HIS A 453 3.08 24.80 -5.03
C HIS A 453 3.83 23.48 -5.01
N LEU A 454 4.97 23.44 -4.32
CA LEU A 454 5.64 22.18 -4.07
C LEU A 454 4.89 21.40 -2.97
N PRO A 455 4.56 20.14 -3.21
CA PRO A 455 3.85 19.33 -2.23
C PRO A 455 4.73 19.03 -1.00
N LYS A 456 4.10 18.92 0.16
CA LYS A 456 4.73 18.27 1.31
C LYS A 456 4.85 16.77 1.01
N LEU A 457 6.04 16.21 1.13
CA LEU A 457 6.30 14.79 0.95
C LEU A 457 6.30 14.08 2.31
N LEU A 458 5.66 12.92 2.35
CA LEU A 458 5.68 12.03 3.50
C LEU A 458 6.18 10.66 3.04
N TRP A 459 7.29 10.22 3.58
CA TRP A 459 7.84 8.90 3.34
C TRP A 459 7.90 8.11 4.65
N THR A 460 7.52 6.85 4.62
CA THR A 460 7.68 5.94 5.75
C THR A 460 8.50 4.73 5.36
N LYS A 461 9.38 4.30 6.24
CA LYS A 461 10.02 3.01 6.12
C LYS A 461 8.98 1.91 6.23
N ASN A 462 9.10 0.89 5.38
CA ASN A 462 8.14 -0.20 5.28
C ASN A 462 8.18 -1.14 6.50
N GLU A 463 7.78 -0.62 7.66
CA GLU A 463 7.72 -1.32 8.96
C GLU A 463 6.40 -0.99 9.67
N LYS A 464 5.90 -1.96 10.44
CA LYS A 464 4.63 -1.80 11.18
C LYS A 464 4.72 -0.67 12.21
N GLY A 465 3.70 0.19 12.25
CA GLY A 465 3.60 1.32 13.19
C GLY A 465 4.11 2.65 12.62
N ASN A 466 5.11 2.64 11.72
CA ASN A 466 5.72 3.86 11.19
C ASN A 466 4.73 4.81 10.52
N VAL A 467 3.69 4.29 9.88
CA VAL A 467 2.66 5.10 9.21
C VAL A 467 1.90 5.96 10.21
N GLN A 468 1.45 5.37 11.31
CA GLN A 468 0.69 6.08 12.34
C GLN A 468 1.54 7.17 13.00
N ASP A 469 2.80 6.87 13.30
CA ASP A 469 3.74 7.83 13.85
C ASP A 469 4.03 8.98 12.90
N ALA A 470 4.24 8.68 11.61
CA ALA A 470 4.47 9.70 10.59
C ALA A 470 3.27 10.64 10.41
N LEU A 471 2.04 10.10 10.38
CA LEU A 471 0.84 10.93 10.26
C LEU A 471 0.59 11.79 11.50
N ARG A 472 0.94 11.30 12.69
CA ARG A 472 0.92 12.09 13.93
C ARG A 472 1.94 13.23 13.87
N GLU A 473 3.17 12.94 13.46
CA GLU A 473 4.21 13.96 13.32
C GLU A 473 3.89 14.99 12.23
N LEU A 474 3.24 14.60 11.14
CA LEU A 474 2.74 15.55 10.12
C LEU A 474 1.86 16.63 10.78
N ARG A 475 0.90 16.24 11.60
CA ARG A 475 0.01 17.17 12.30
C ARG A 475 0.75 18.04 13.30
N LYS A 476 1.71 17.46 14.03
CA LYS A 476 2.55 18.18 14.99
C LYS A 476 3.41 19.25 14.32
N LEU A 477 4.06 18.93 13.20
CA LEU A 477 4.83 19.89 12.41
C LEU A 477 3.97 21.06 11.94
N GLU A 478 2.76 20.78 11.45
CA GLU A 478 1.83 21.81 10.99
C GLU A 478 1.36 22.71 12.14
N ALA A 479 1.06 22.15 13.29
CA ALA A 479 0.66 22.92 14.48
C ALA A 479 1.77 23.82 15.03
N ASN A 480 3.03 23.47 14.76
CA ASN A 480 4.21 24.25 15.17
C ASN A 480 4.77 25.14 14.04
N ASN A 481 4.16 25.15 12.85
CA ASN A 481 4.67 25.81 11.64
C ASN A 481 6.10 25.36 11.27
N GLU A 482 6.39 24.09 11.49
CA GLU A 482 7.66 23.47 11.09
C GLU A 482 7.53 22.82 9.71
N ASN A 483 8.60 22.84 8.92
CA ASN A 483 8.56 22.42 7.52
C ASN A 483 9.10 21.01 7.28
N SER A 484 9.93 20.47 8.17
CA SER A 484 10.53 19.17 7.95
C SER A 484 10.93 18.45 9.23
N ILE A 485 10.83 17.12 9.19
CA ILE A 485 11.43 16.19 10.14
C ILE A 485 11.92 14.96 9.37
N SER A 486 13.02 14.37 9.80
CA SER A 486 13.52 13.12 9.22
C SER A 486 14.22 12.29 10.30
N ASN A 487 13.89 11.01 10.32
CA ASN A 487 14.54 9.99 11.15
C ASN A 487 14.59 8.66 10.38
N ASN A 488 15.01 7.59 11.03
CA ASN A 488 15.12 6.26 10.39
C ASN A 488 13.78 5.62 10.02
N ALA A 489 12.67 6.08 10.60
CA ALA A 489 11.34 5.50 10.43
C ALA A 489 10.50 6.26 9.39
N TYR A 490 10.65 7.57 9.32
CA TYR A 490 9.89 8.42 8.39
C TYR A 490 10.61 9.74 8.10
N SER A 491 10.21 10.36 6.98
CA SER A 491 10.61 11.72 6.59
C SER A 491 9.40 12.50 6.12
N ILE A 492 9.28 13.74 6.60
CA ILE A 492 8.27 14.71 6.16
C ILE A 492 9.03 15.98 5.78
N TYR A 493 8.87 16.47 4.57
CA TYR A 493 9.59 17.64 4.08
C TYR A 493 8.98 18.23 2.82
N ILE A 494 9.32 19.48 2.50
CA ILE A 494 9.02 20.09 1.21
C ILE A 494 10.29 19.98 0.35
N PRO A 495 10.24 19.35 -0.83
CA PRO A 495 11.41 19.20 -1.70
C PRO A 495 11.72 20.51 -2.43
N ASP A 496 12.97 20.68 -2.91
CA ASP A 496 13.36 21.84 -3.72
C ASP A 496 12.67 21.87 -5.10
N ASN A 497 12.29 20.70 -5.61
CA ASN A 497 11.59 20.51 -6.87
C ASN A 497 10.54 19.41 -6.73
N PHE A 498 9.53 19.40 -7.61
CA PHE A 498 8.56 18.29 -7.63
C PHE A 498 9.29 16.95 -7.74
N PRO A 499 8.90 15.90 -6.98
CA PRO A 499 9.68 14.68 -6.81
C PRO A 499 9.66 13.77 -8.05
N ILE A 500 10.12 14.30 -9.18
CA ILE A 500 10.25 13.55 -10.44
C ILE A 500 11.68 13.05 -10.58
N LEU A 501 11.82 11.72 -10.66
CA LEU A 501 13.05 11.07 -11.08
C LEU A 501 12.76 10.36 -12.40
N GLU A 502 13.26 10.91 -13.52
CA GLU A 502 13.12 10.36 -14.86
C GLU A 502 11.67 9.98 -15.23
N ASN A 503 10.73 10.90 -15.07
CA ASN A 503 9.30 10.74 -15.34
C ASN A 503 8.50 9.94 -14.29
N ASN A 504 9.12 9.35 -13.29
CA ASN A 504 8.41 8.70 -12.19
C ASN A 504 8.35 9.64 -10.97
N TRP A 505 7.26 9.60 -10.24
CA TRP A 505 7.17 10.31 -8.97
C TRP A 505 7.79 9.42 -7.89
N ARG A 506 8.92 9.84 -7.38
CA ARG A 506 9.64 9.12 -6.33
C ARG A 506 9.52 9.86 -5.01
N ILE A 507 8.73 9.29 -4.12
CA ILE A 507 8.65 9.75 -2.74
C ILE A 507 9.62 8.89 -1.93
N ILE A 508 10.68 9.52 -1.44
CA ILE A 508 11.82 8.90 -0.75
C ILE A 508 12.14 9.67 0.54
N SER A 509 13.00 9.14 1.39
CA SER A 509 13.45 9.84 2.59
C SER A 509 14.22 11.12 2.23
N LEU A 510 14.29 12.05 3.17
CA LEU A 510 15.04 13.30 2.99
C LEU A 510 16.53 13.03 2.76
N SER A 511 17.12 12.05 3.43
CA SER A 511 18.51 11.65 3.24
C SER A 511 18.75 11.09 1.83
N GLU A 512 17.86 10.23 1.34
CA GLU A 512 17.92 9.71 -0.03
C GLU A 512 17.75 10.83 -1.07
N ASN A 513 16.85 11.78 -0.82
CA ASN A 513 16.66 12.93 -1.72
C ASN A 513 17.93 13.79 -1.85
N LYS A 514 18.57 14.09 -0.73
CA LYS A 514 19.87 14.79 -0.71
C LYS A 514 20.95 13.98 -1.43
N PHE A 515 20.97 12.66 -1.23
CA PHE A 515 21.90 11.78 -1.91
C PHE A 515 21.69 11.76 -3.42
N ILE A 516 20.45 11.68 -3.91
CA ILE A 516 20.14 11.76 -5.35
C ILE A 516 20.58 13.10 -5.94
N SER A 517 20.39 14.21 -5.23
CA SER A 517 20.86 15.52 -5.66
C SER A 517 22.39 15.52 -5.84
N LYS A 518 23.14 14.93 -4.91
CA LYS A 518 24.58 14.73 -5.03
C LYS A 518 24.95 13.81 -6.22
N LEU A 519 24.22 12.69 -6.43
CA LEU A 519 24.43 11.79 -7.57
C LEU A 519 24.24 12.51 -8.92
N ASN A 520 23.25 13.38 -9.03
CA ASN A 520 22.99 14.15 -10.24
C ASN A 520 24.15 15.10 -10.58
N LEU A 521 24.83 15.67 -9.59
CA LEU A 521 26.06 16.46 -9.82
C LEU A 521 27.17 15.60 -10.43
N PHE A 522 27.33 14.35 -9.97
CA PHE A 522 28.33 13.42 -10.50
C PHE A 522 27.98 12.92 -11.91
N LEU A 523 26.68 12.72 -12.21
CA LEU A 523 26.20 12.40 -13.56
C LEU A 523 26.47 13.56 -14.53
N ASN A 524 26.15 14.80 -14.14
CA ASN A 524 26.44 16.00 -14.94
C ASN A 524 27.93 16.19 -15.20
N ALA A 525 28.76 15.85 -14.22
CA ALA A 525 30.21 15.87 -14.36
C ALA A 525 30.77 14.66 -15.14
N LYS A 526 29.93 13.75 -15.64
CA LYS A 526 30.30 12.51 -16.36
C LYS A 526 31.21 11.57 -15.57
N LYS A 527 31.30 11.73 -14.26
CA LYS A 527 32.01 10.78 -13.37
C LYS A 527 31.18 9.49 -13.24
N LEU A 528 29.85 9.62 -13.20
CA LEU A 528 28.89 8.52 -13.27
C LEU A 528 28.16 8.58 -14.62
N VAL A 529 27.66 7.42 -15.04
CA VAL A 529 26.77 7.24 -16.20
C VAL A 529 25.62 6.32 -15.79
N ARG A 530 24.51 6.33 -16.51
CA ARG A 530 23.42 5.41 -16.22
C ARG A 530 23.75 4.00 -16.70
N LEU A 531 23.29 3.00 -15.99
CA LEU A 531 23.51 1.60 -16.34
C LEU A 531 23.08 1.29 -17.77
N GLN A 532 21.97 1.86 -18.23
CA GLN A 532 21.49 1.73 -19.61
C GLN A 532 22.44 2.33 -20.66
N ASP A 533 23.30 3.26 -20.31
CA ASP A 533 24.26 3.87 -21.24
C ASP A 533 25.48 2.97 -21.45
N VAL A 534 25.70 2.06 -20.51
CA VAL A 534 26.84 1.13 -20.47
C VAL A 534 26.43 -0.25 -21.00
N PHE A 535 25.28 -0.75 -20.56
CA PHE A 535 24.82 -2.10 -20.86
C PHE A 535 23.46 -2.13 -21.58
N SER A 536 23.30 -3.07 -22.49
CA SER A 536 21.99 -3.57 -22.92
C SER A 536 21.54 -4.65 -21.94
N ILE A 537 20.39 -4.42 -21.28
CA ILE A 537 19.85 -5.34 -20.26
C ILE A 537 18.77 -6.17 -20.91
N ASN A 538 19.03 -7.45 -21.08
CA ASN A 538 18.19 -8.38 -21.83
C ASN A 538 17.67 -9.49 -20.91
N GLN A 539 16.37 -9.78 -20.99
CA GLN A 539 15.75 -10.86 -20.26
C GLN A 539 16.09 -12.23 -20.84
N GLY A 540 16.25 -13.24 -19.99
CA GLY A 540 16.49 -14.63 -20.38
C GLY A 540 15.38 -15.27 -21.20
N ALA A 541 15.62 -16.49 -21.69
CA ALA A 541 14.68 -17.27 -22.49
C ALA A 541 13.43 -17.63 -21.69
N LEU A 542 12.28 -17.70 -22.40
CA LEU A 542 11.04 -18.20 -21.84
C LEU A 542 10.79 -19.63 -22.34
N LEU A 543 10.80 -20.59 -21.42
CA LEU A 543 10.68 -22.00 -21.75
C LEU A 543 9.24 -22.42 -22.09
N GLY A 544 8.25 -21.81 -21.46
CA GLY A 544 6.83 -22.13 -21.58
C GLY A 544 6.40 -23.25 -20.62
N VAL A 545 7.09 -24.40 -20.65
CA VAL A 545 6.85 -25.51 -19.70
C VAL A 545 8.14 -25.78 -18.93
N LYS A 546 8.08 -25.54 -17.63
CA LYS A 546 9.24 -25.72 -16.74
C LYS A 546 9.63 -27.21 -16.70
N ASN A 547 10.91 -27.50 -16.67
CA ASN A 547 11.53 -28.83 -16.51
C ASN A 547 11.44 -29.81 -17.71
N ILE A 548 10.89 -29.43 -18.87
CA ILE A 548 10.95 -30.30 -20.06
C ILE A 548 12.24 -30.07 -20.84
N PHE A 549 12.68 -28.82 -20.92
CA PHE A 549 13.82 -28.42 -21.75
C PHE A 549 15.16 -28.41 -21.02
N THR A 550 15.19 -28.63 -19.70
CA THR A 550 16.43 -28.64 -18.91
C THR A 550 16.74 -30.03 -18.37
N ILE A 551 18.02 -30.36 -18.35
CA ILE A 551 18.54 -31.64 -17.81
C ILE A 551 19.71 -31.38 -16.85
N PRO A 552 19.92 -32.24 -15.85
CA PRO A 552 21.09 -32.18 -14.99
C PRO A 552 22.39 -32.38 -15.79
N LYS A 553 23.48 -31.83 -15.27
CA LYS A 553 24.82 -31.93 -15.89
C LYS A 553 25.27 -33.37 -16.09
N GLU A 554 24.95 -34.26 -15.15
CA GLU A 554 25.29 -35.67 -15.20
C GLU A 554 24.64 -36.36 -16.42
N LEU A 555 23.37 -36.08 -16.68
CA LEU A 555 22.64 -36.63 -17.82
C LEU A 555 23.17 -36.06 -19.15
N TYR A 556 23.46 -34.76 -19.21
CA TYR A 556 24.10 -34.16 -20.38
C TYR A 556 25.43 -34.86 -20.74
N LEU A 557 26.24 -35.20 -19.74
CA LEU A 557 27.53 -35.85 -19.96
C LEU A 557 27.38 -37.26 -20.56
N SER A 558 26.25 -37.94 -20.33
CA SER A 558 26.01 -39.30 -20.88
C SER A 558 25.57 -39.28 -22.35
N TYR A 559 25.12 -38.16 -22.90
CA TYR A 559 24.68 -38.09 -24.29
C TYR A 559 25.85 -38.15 -25.29
N SER A 560 25.54 -38.56 -26.55
CA SER A 560 26.48 -38.57 -27.63
C SER A 560 26.96 -37.16 -28.01
N GLU A 561 28.18 -37.05 -28.57
CA GLU A 561 28.67 -35.75 -28.99
C GLU A 561 27.83 -35.12 -30.11
N ALA A 562 27.15 -35.95 -30.94
CA ALA A 562 26.23 -35.49 -31.95
C ALA A 562 24.96 -34.86 -31.35
N GLU A 563 24.54 -35.30 -30.20
CA GLU A 563 23.35 -34.76 -29.48
C GLU A 563 23.71 -33.56 -28.61
N LYS A 564 24.89 -33.54 -27.99
CA LYS A 564 25.38 -32.46 -27.16
C LYS A 564 25.41 -31.11 -27.88
N VAL A 565 25.49 -31.08 -29.20
CA VAL A 565 25.49 -29.85 -30.00
C VAL A 565 24.17 -29.05 -29.88
N PHE A 566 23.07 -29.72 -29.51
CA PHE A 566 21.77 -29.09 -29.28
C PHE A 566 21.59 -28.57 -27.83
N PHE A 567 22.58 -28.74 -26.98
CA PHE A 567 22.54 -28.28 -25.60
C PHE A 567 23.52 -27.17 -25.32
N ARG A 568 23.14 -26.28 -24.41
CA ARG A 568 24.03 -25.26 -23.87
C ARG A 568 23.92 -25.25 -22.33
N PRO A 569 24.98 -24.83 -21.62
CA PRO A 569 24.90 -24.61 -20.18
C PRO A 569 23.77 -23.66 -19.85
N ALA A 570 22.96 -23.96 -18.83
CA ALA A 570 21.83 -23.14 -18.43
C ALA A 570 22.17 -22.34 -17.16
N ILE A 571 21.81 -21.05 -17.18
CA ILE A 571 21.88 -20.17 -16.00
C ILE A 571 20.45 -19.88 -15.51
N ASN A 572 20.15 -20.34 -14.30
CA ASN A 572 18.93 -20.04 -13.55
C ASN A 572 19.27 -19.24 -12.29
N ASN A 573 18.25 -18.92 -11.49
CA ASN A 573 18.41 -18.14 -10.27
C ASN A 573 19.31 -18.83 -9.22
N SER A 574 19.38 -20.15 -9.19
CA SER A 574 20.23 -20.91 -8.25
C SER A 574 21.69 -21.01 -8.67
N ALA A 575 22.00 -20.73 -9.93
CA ALA A 575 23.35 -20.82 -10.50
C ALA A 575 24.30 -19.71 -10.01
N VAL A 576 23.77 -18.63 -9.44
CA VAL A 576 24.53 -17.42 -9.12
C VAL A 576 24.61 -17.15 -7.64
N LYS A 577 25.81 -16.87 -7.16
CA LYS A 577 26.06 -16.47 -5.78
C LYS A 577 27.35 -15.63 -5.68
N ASN A 578 27.22 -14.38 -5.19
CA ASN A 578 28.35 -13.52 -4.83
C ASN A 578 29.43 -13.37 -5.92
N GLY A 579 29.07 -13.19 -7.16
CA GLY A 579 30.00 -13.01 -8.28
C GLY A 579 30.28 -14.27 -9.09
N THR A 580 30.02 -15.46 -8.53
CA THR A 580 30.28 -16.74 -9.21
C THR A 580 29.03 -17.27 -9.93
N ILE A 581 29.24 -17.99 -11.03
CA ILE A 581 28.22 -18.78 -11.73
C ILE A 581 28.64 -20.23 -11.69
N THR A 582 27.76 -21.11 -11.18
CA THR A 582 27.96 -22.55 -11.13
C THR A 582 26.93 -23.23 -12.05
N ILE A 583 27.42 -23.95 -13.07
CA ILE A 583 26.55 -24.63 -14.01
C ILE A 583 26.24 -26.07 -13.53
N ASN A 584 24.99 -26.31 -13.18
CA ASN A 584 24.48 -27.61 -12.75
C ASN A 584 23.50 -28.22 -13.76
N GLU A 585 23.00 -27.44 -14.70
CA GLU A 585 21.98 -27.82 -15.66
C GLU A 585 22.38 -27.42 -17.08
N TYR A 586 21.87 -28.18 -18.05
CA TYR A 586 21.97 -27.90 -19.48
C TYR A 586 20.56 -27.78 -20.04
N ILE A 587 20.40 -26.90 -21.06
CA ILE A 587 19.13 -26.65 -21.72
C ILE A 587 19.18 -27.13 -23.16
N TRP A 588 18.12 -27.78 -23.60
CA TRP A 588 17.82 -27.98 -25.00
C TRP A 588 17.67 -26.63 -25.69
N TYR A 589 18.66 -26.30 -26.54
CA TYR A 589 18.76 -24.99 -27.19
C TYR A 589 19.27 -25.17 -28.63
N PRO A 590 18.45 -25.78 -29.54
CA PRO A 590 18.82 -26.08 -30.91
C PRO A 590 18.83 -24.83 -31.79
N TYR A 591 19.59 -23.78 -31.36
CA TYR A 591 19.70 -22.53 -32.09
C TYR A 591 21.13 -22.09 -32.22
N ASP A 592 21.47 -21.53 -33.39
CA ASP A 592 22.72 -20.84 -33.67
C ASP A 592 22.45 -19.43 -34.23
N LYS A 593 23.48 -18.73 -34.69
CA LYS A 593 23.38 -17.39 -35.29
C LYS A 593 22.44 -17.30 -36.48
N ASN A 594 22.15 -18.41 -37.16
CA ASN A 594 21.27 -18.49 -38.31
C ASN A 594 19.82 -18.84 -37.89
N GLY A 595 19.58 -19.12 -36.63
CA GLY A 595 18.28 -19.46 -36.07
C GLY A 595 18.14 -20.92 -35.63
N LEU A 596 16.96 -21.52 -35.81
CA LEU A 596 16.65 -22.90 -35.41
C LEU A 596 17.41 -23.91 -36.26
N LEU A 597 18.12 -24.82 -35.62
CA LEU A 597 18.90 -25.89 -36.29
C LEU A 597 18.03 -27.04 -36.78
N ILE A 598 16.99 -27.41 -36.03
CA ILE A 598 16.08 -28.54 -36.33
C ILE A 598 14.82 -27.97 -36.97
N GLN A 599 14.67 -28.22 -38.26
CA GLN A 599 13.59 -27.65 -39.07
C GLN A 599 12.33 -28.54 -39.15
N ASN A 600 12.51 -29.85 -39.07
CA ASN A 600 11.45 -30.85 -39.24
C ASN A 600 11.38 -31.81 -38.04
N GLU A 601 10.21 -32.30 -37.72
CA GLU A 601 9.98 -33.22 -36.60
C GLU A 601 10.76 -34.55 -36.78
N ASN A 602 10.93 -35.04 -38.02
CA ASN A 602 11.64 -36.27 -38.32
C ASN A 602 13.13 -36.21 -37.90
N GLU A 603 13.72 -35.02 -37.83
CA GLU A 603 15.11 -34.83 -37.36
C GLU A 603 15.26 -35.12 -35.85
N LEU A 604 14.13 -35.12 -35.09
CA LEU A 604 14.10 -35.45 -33.67
C LEU A 604 14.11 -36.96 -33.38
N GLU A 605 13.69 -37.79 -34.37
CA GLU A 605 13.47 -39.23 -34.15
C GLU A 605 14.73 -39.99 -33.69
N HIS A 606 15.89 -39.49 -34.05
CA HIS A 606 17.21 -40.09 -33.72
C HIS A 606 17.86 -39.54 -32.46
N LEU A 607 17.22 -38.60 -31.79
CA LEU A 607 17.75 -37.94 -30.60
C LEU A 607 17.17 -38.56 -29.32
N GLU A 608 18.01 -39.04 -28.43
CA GLU A 608 17.62 -39.69 -27.18
C GLU A 608 16.80 -38.75 -26.30
N PHE A 609 17.23 -37.48 -26.15
CA PHE A 609 16.49 -36.47 -25.41
C PHE A 609 15.09 -36.22 -26.03
N ALA A 610 15.00 -36.16 -27.32
CA ALA A 610 13.71 -35.95 -27.98
C ALA A 610 12.74 -37.12 -27.70
N GLN A 611 13.22 -38.34 -27.75
CA GLN A 611 12.43 -39.55 -27.47
C GLN A 611 11.98 -39.59 -26.00
N THR A 612 12.88 -39.31 -25.06
CA THR A 612 12.61 -39.41 -23.64
C THR A 612 11.83 -38.22 -23.08
N ASN A 613 12.13 -37.01 -23.52
CA ASN A 613 11.58 -35.78 -22.90
C ASN A 613 10.58 -35.03 -23.82
N LEU A 614 10.88 -34.86 -25.11
CA LEU A 614 10.04 -34.05 -25.99
C LEU A 614 8.77 -34.79 -26.44
N PHE A 615 8.91 -35.98 -27.03
CA PHE A 615 7.77 -36.75 -27.51
C PHE A 615 6.84 -37.20 -26.39
N SER A 616 7.38 -37.60 -25.24
CA SER A 616 6.59 -37.93 -24.04
C SER A 616 5.75 -36.78 -23.49
N ASN A 617 6.09 -35.53 -23.85
CA ASN A 617 5.39 -34.31 -23.42
C ASN A 617 4.78 -33.53 -24.62
N LYS A 618 4.67 -34.14 -25.80
CA LYS A 618 4.26 -33.46 -27.03
C LYS A 618 2.93 -32.71 -26.88
N GLU A 619 1.91 -33.36 -26.31
CA GLU A 619 0.59 -32.73 -26.11
C GLU A 619 0.68 -31.45 -25.27
N LYS A 620 1.46 -31.44 -24.14
CA LYS A 620 1.67 -30.27 -23.33
C LYS A 620 2.42 -29.16 -24.06
N LEU A 621 3.37 -29.54 -24.89
CA LEU A 621 4.18 -28.61 -25.67
C LEU A 621 3.38 -27.94 -26.78
N GLN A 622 2.42 -28.65 -27.39
CA GLN A 622 1.50 -28.15 -28.43
C GLN A 622 0.41 -27.21 -27.85
N GLN A 623 0.04 -27.37 -26.59
CA GLN A 623 -0.98 -26.54 -25.92
C GLN A 623 -0.49 -25.14 -25.53
N ARG A 624 0.79 -24.81 -25.71
CA ARG A 624 1.33 -23.48 -25.39
C ARG A 624 0.77 -22.43 -26.36
N SER A 625 0.36 -21.30 -25.85
CA SER A 625 -0.33 -20.24 -26.60
C SER A 625 0.52 -19.53 -27.67
N ASP A 626 1.83 -19.60 -27.56
CA ASP A 626 2.77 -18.83 -28.40
C ASP A 626 3.70 -19.75 -29.21
N VAL A 627 3.23 -20.93 -29.59
CA VAL A 627 4.03 -21.92 -30.32
C VAL A 627 3.37 -22.26 -31.69
N ASP A 628 4.17 -22.13 -32.74
CA ASP A 628 3.81 -22.52 -34.08
C ASP A 628 3.83 -24.07 -34.25
N GLU A 629 3.77 -24.58 -35.47
CA GLU A 629 3.84 -26.01 -35.77
C GLU A 629 5.08 -26.72 -35.21
N LYS A 630 6.15 -25.95 -34.89
CA LYS A 630 7.41 -26.47 -34.33
C LYS A 630 7.34 -26.56 -32.77
N TRP A 631 6.53 -27.46 -32.27
CA TRP A 631 6.23 -27.67 -30.84
C TRP A 631 7.46 -27.99 -29.98
N TRP A 632 8.59 -28.42 -30.57
CA TRP A 632 9.86 -28.71 -29.85
C TRP A 632 10.73 -27.48 -29.56
N THR A 633 10.29 -26.32 -29.99
CA THR A 633 11.01 -25.05 -29.78
C THR A 633 10.71 -24.43 -28.39
N LEU A 634 11.56 -23.58 -27.91
CA LEU A 634 11.27 -22.74 -26.73
C LEU A 634 10.21 -21.69 -27.10
N THR A 635 9.37 -21.32 -26.13
CA THR A 635 8.35 -20.28 -26.33
C THR A 635 8.98 -18.95 -26.80
N ARG A 636 10.10 -18.54 -26.18
CA ARG A 636 10.89 -17.38 -26.61
C ARG A 636 12.38 -17.65 -26.38
N PRO A 637 13.14 -18.12 -27.36
CA PRO A 637 14.55 -18.45 -27.20
C PRO A 637 15.45 -17.23 -27.01
N ARG A 638 14.97 -16.03 -27.40
CA ARG A 638 15.70 -14.75 -27.37
C ARG A 638 16.88 -14.73 -28.34
N ASN A 639 16.69 -14.12 -29.48
CA ASN A 639 17.68 -14.07 -30.60
C ASN A 639 19.06 -13.53 -30.17
N TRP A 640 19.13 -12.63 -29.19
CA TRP A 640 20.39 -12.12 -28.66
C TRP A 640 21.28 -13.22 -28.00
N GLN A 641 20.72 -14.38 -27.66
CA GLN A 641 21.44 -15.54 -27.11
C GLN A 641 21.95 -16.50 -28.20
N PHE A 642 21.60 -16.29 -29.46
CA PHE A 642 22.09 -17.14 -30.56
C PHE A 642 23.59 -17.01 -30.77
N GLU A 643 24.13 -15.83 -30.45
CA GLU A 643 25.55 -15.56 -30.45
C GLU A 643 26.15 -15.56 -29.03
N LYS A 644 27.45 -15.85 -28.95
CA LYS A 644 28.18 -15.81 -27.68
C LYS A 644 28.64 -14.38 -27.39
N HIS A 645 28.25 -13.87 -26.21
CA HIS A 645 28.66 -12.54 -25.72
C HIS A 645 29.16 -12.65 -24.30
N ARG A 646 30.36 -12.17 -23.99
CA ARG A 646 30.79 -11.94 -22.61
C ARG A 646 29.85 -10.98 -21.94
N ARG A 647 29.37 -11.33 -20.74
CA ARG A 647 28.31 -10.58 -20.09
C ARG A 647 28.30 -10.80 -18.59
N LEU A 648 27.76 -9.81 -17.87
CA LEU A 648 27.33 -10.01 -16.51
C LEU A 648 25.89 -10.53 -16.49
N TYR A 649 25.53 -11.16 -15.41
CA TYR A 649 24.23 -11.75 -15.18
C TYR A 649 23.66 -11.29 -13.84
N SER A 650 22.34 -11.15 -13.75
CA SER A 650 21.61 -11.09 -12.48
C SER A 650 20.41 -12.02 -12.47
N THR A 651 20.02 -12.49 -11.30
CA THR A 651 18.71 -13.10 -11.09
C THR A 651 17.59 -12.08 -11.42
N ARG A 652 16.35 -12.53 -11.57
CA ARG A 652 15.21 -11.63 -11.78
C ARG A 652 14.91 -10.80 -10.53
N PHE A 653 14.98 -11.42 -9.35
CA PHE A 653 14.80 -10.81 -8.05
C PHE A 653 16.01 -11.09 -7.19
N GLY A 654 16.49 -10.09 -6.45
CA GLY A 654 17.70 -10.27 -5.64
C GLY A 654 18.25 -8.99 -5.06
N ASN A 655 19.52 -9.06 -4.69
CA ASN A 655 20.32 -7.96 -4.17
C ASN A 655 21.76 -8.06 -4.73
N SER A 656 22.70 -7.35 -4.15
CA SER A 656 24.12 -7.39 -4.60
C SER A 656 24.72 -8.81 -4.64
N ASN A 657 24.19 -9.80 -3.92
CA ASN A 657 24.67 -11.19 -3.98
C ASN A 657 24.21 -11.94 -5.24
N SER A 658 23.30 -11.36 -6.01
CA SER A 658 22.59 -11.99 -7.12
C SER A 658 23.21 -11.70 -8.50
N PHE A 659 24.44 -11.22 -8.53
CA PHE A 659 25.19 -10.93 -9.76
C PHE A 659 26.32 -11.92 -9.97
N GLY A 660 26.64 -12.21 -11.24
CA GLY A 660 27.73 -13.10 -11.64
C GLY A 660 28.27 -12.77 -13.01
N TYR A 661 29.43 -13.37 -13.39
CA TYR A 661 30.08 -13.16 -14.65
C TYR A 661 30.09 -14.42 -15.51
N ASP A 662 29.46 -14.35 -16.69
CA ASP A 662 29.53 -15.38 -17.74
C ASP A 662 30.68 -15.05 -18.70
N LEU A 663 31.89 -15.52 -18.33
CA LEU A 663 33.15 -15.22 -19.00
C LEU A 663 33.17 -15.62 -20.48
N GLU A 664 32.62 -16.81 -20.76
CA GLU A 664 32.63 -17.33 -22.15
C GLU A 664 31.44 -16.83 -22.95
N GLY A 665 30.38 -16.37 -22.27
CA GLY A 665 29.10 -15.98 -22.88
C GLY A 665 28.41 -17.11 -23.63
N SER A 666 28.78 -18.36 -23.35
CA SER A 666 28.23 -19.55 -24.03
C SER A 666 26.99 -20.09 -23.40
N SER A 667 26.65 -19.71 -22.14
CA SER A 667 25.49 -20.19 -21.41
C SER A 667 24.18 -19.58 -21.94
N VAL A 668 23.06 -20.27 -21.74
CA VAL A 668 21.72 -19.73 -21.96
C VAL A 668 21.13 -19.29 -20.64
N ILE A 669 20.75 -18.03 -20.56
CA ILE A 669 20.03 -17.51 -19.43
C ILE A 669 18.55 -17.91 -19.56
N ILE A 670 18.05 -18.71 -18.64
CA ILE A 670 16.67 -19.19 -18.60
C ILE A 670 15.84 -18.44 -17.55
N GLU A 671 16.47 -17.86 -16.54
CA GLU A 671 15.86 -16.99 -15.54
C GLU A 671 16.80 -15.81 -15.27
N GLY A 672 16.26 -14.61 -15.11
CA GLY A 672 17.07 -13.41 -14.82
C GLY A 672 17.40 -12.56 -16.04
N ASN A 673 18.47 -11.76 -15.93
CA ASN A 673 18.84 -10.75 -16.92
C ASN A 673 20.32 -10.83 -17.30
N ALA A 674 20.61 -10.56 -18.58
CA ALA A 674 21.95 -10.38 -19.09
C ALA A 674 22.29 -8.90 -19.21
N PHE A 675 23.52 -8.53 -18.86
CA PHE A 675 24.10 -7.21 -19.06
C PHE A 675 25.17 -7.32 -20.15
N ILE A 676 24.78 -6.97 -21.36
CA ILE A 676 25.68 -7.02 -22.53
C ILE A 676 26.26 -5.62 -22.74
N PRO A 677 27.60 -5.46 -22.80
CA PRO A 677 28.23 -4.17 -23.07
C PRO A 677 27.72 -3.53 -24.37
N LYS A 678 27.36 -2.26 -24.34
CA LYS A 678 26.99 -1.50 -25.54
C LYS A 678 28.15 -0.99 -26.34
N LYS A 679 29.30 -0.83 -25.69
CA LYS A 679 30.57 -0.47 -26.31
C LYS A 679 31.57 -1.58 -26.02
N GLU A 680 32.59 -1.69 -26.83
CA GLU A 680 33.67 -2.64 -26.60
C GLU A 680 34.27 -2.45 -25.21
N MET A 681 34.24 -3.51 -24.42
CA MET A 681 34.81 -3.60 -23.08
C MET A 681 35.81 -4.75 -23.04
N ASN A 682 36.94 -4.51 -22.45
CA ASN A 682 37.87 -5.59 -22.15
C ASN A 682 37.39 -6.38 -20.91
N GLU A 683 38.03 -7.50 -20.65
CA GLU A 683 37.67 -8.36 -19.53
C GLU A 683 37.82 -7.66 -18.18
N ASN A 684 38.81 -6.77 -18.02
CA ASN A 684 39.00 -6.00 -16.78
C ASN A 684 37.82 -5.03 -16.51
N ASP A 685 37.25 -4.43 -17.57
CA ASP A 685 36.09 -3.56 -17.42
C ASP A 685 34.85 -4.35 -16.88
N LEU A 686 34.72 -5.61 -17.27
CA LEU A 686 33.62 -6.48 -16.75
C LEU A 686 33.89 -6.90 -15.30
N TYR A 687 35.13 -7.22 -14.93
CA TYR A 687 35.49 -7.45 -13.52
C TYR A 687 35.29 -6.21 -12.66
N PHE A 688 35.61 -5.03 -13.18
CA PHE A 688 35.29 -3.77 -12.51
C PHE A 688 33.80 -3.64 -12.19
N TYR A 689 32.92 -3.84 -13.18
CA TYR A 689 31.47 -3.78 -12.95
C TYR A 689 30.93 -4.92 -12.10
N LEU A 690 31.55 -6.11 -12.15
CA LEU A 690 31.19 -7.19 -11.23
C LEU A 690 31.43 -6.75 -9.77
N ALA A 691 32.56 -6.13 -9.48
CA ALA A 691 32.87 -5.59 -8.15
C ALA A 691 31.86 -4.49 -7.74
N VAL A 692 31.42 -3.63 -8.67
CA VAL A 692 30.41 -2.59 -8.43
C VAL A 692 29.10 -3.23 -8.03
N PHE A 693 28.57 -4.18 -8.84
CA PHE A 693 27.26 -4.76 -8.67
C PHE A 693 27.14 -5.68 -7.45
N THR A 694 28.23 -6.35 -7.09
CA THR A 694 28.25 -7.24 -5.92
C THR A 694 28.54 -6.53 -4.60
N SER A 695 28.87 -5.24 -4.61
CA SER A 695 29.14 -4.48 -3.38
C SER A 695 27.90 -4.18 -2.59
N ASP A 696 28.02 -4.07 -1.25
CA ASP A 696 26.93 -3.62 -0.39
C ASP A 696 26.50 -2.16 -0.67
N TYR A 697 27.37 -1.37 -1.32
CA TYR A 697 27.02 -0.04 -1.79
C TYR A 697 25.94 -0.10 -2.89
N PHE A 698 25.96 -1.12 -3.75
CA PHE A 698 24.97 -1.29 -4.80
C PHE A 698 23.58 -1.59 -4.24
N ASP A 699 23.48 -2.23 -3.09
CA ASP A 699 22.21 -2.43 -2.39
C ASP A 699 21.54 -1.11 -2.00
N ASN A 700 22.32 -0.08 -1.63
CA ASN A 700 21.80 1.26 -1.37
C ASN A 700 21.24 1.90 -2.65
N LEU A 701 21.88 1.68 -3.79
CA LEU A 701 21.36 2.15 -5.09
C LEU A 701 20.08 1.37 -5.48
N LEU A 702 20.06 0.06 -5.24
CA LEU A 702 18.87 -0.76 -5.48
C LEU A 702 17.69 -0.30 -4.63
N SER A 703 17.88 0.02 -3.35
CA SER A 703 16.81 0.50 -2.48
C SER A 703 16.19 1.82 -2.97
N ILE A 704 16.99 2.66 -3.61
CA ILE A 704 16.55 3.95 -4.15
C ILE A 704 15.92 3.79 -5.55
N PHE A 705 16.54 3.03 -6.45
CA PHE A 705 16.19 3.00 -7.87
C PHE A 705 15.31 1.81 -8.27
N SER A 706 15.23 0.75 -7.47
CA SER A 706 14.44 -0.44 -7.76
C SER A 706 13.19 -0.57 -6.88
N LYS A 707 12.39 -1.58 -7.16
CA LYS A 707 11.22 -1.95 -6.35
C LYS A 707 11.63 -2.97 -5.30
N GLU A 708 11.49 -2.63 -4.02
CA GLU A 708 11.67 -3.56 -2.92
C GLU A 708 10.49 -4.54 -2.87
N LEU A 709 10.79 -5.82 -2.64
CA LEU A 709 9.81 -6.89 -2.49
C LEU A 709 9.47 -7.13 -1.03
N ALA A 710 8.35 -7.81 -0.80
CA ALA A 710 7.93 -8.19 0.55
C ALA A 710 9.03 -9.04 1.24
N GLY A 711 9.35 -8.70 2.49
CA GLY A 711 10.42 -9.34 3.26
C GLY A 711 11.68 -8.49 3.41
N GLY A 712 11.81 -7.38 2.69
CA GLY A 712 12.90 -6.41 2.80
C GLY A 712 14.23 -6.85 2.18
N LYS A 713 15.06 -5.90 1.73
CA LYS A 713 16.40 -6.12 1.13
C LYS A 713 16.45 -7.07 -0.07
N TRP A 714 15.34 -7.20 -0.77
CA TRP A 714 15.17 -8.00 -1.97
C TRP A 714 14.48 -7.16 -3.05
N TYR A 715 15.07 -7.02 -4.22
CA TYR A 715 14.69 -6.01 -5.22
C TYR A 715 14.35 -6.67 -6.57
N ASP A 716 13.50 -6.00 -7.37
CA ASP A 716 13.28 -6.37 -8.78
C ASP A 716 14.44 -5.87 -9.63
N LEU A 717 15.27 -6.79 -10.13
CA LEU A 717 16.44 -6.50 -10.96
C LEU A 717 16.09 -6.44 -12.46
N GLY A 718 14.83 -6.29 -12.81
CA GLY A 718 14.39 -6.15 -14.19
C GLY A 718 14.77 -4.81 -14.82
N ASN A 719 14.90 -4.80 -16.15
CA ASN A 719 15.36 -3.64 -16.92
C ASN A 719 14.61 -2.34 -16.58
N ASN A 720 13.30 -2.39 -16.33
CA ASN A 720 12.49 -1.20 -16.04
C ASN A 720 12.93 -0.45 -14.77
N PHE A 721 13.57 -1.14 -13.84
CA PHE A 721 13.98 -0.59 -12.57
C PHE A 721 15.47 -0.22 -12.56
N ILE A 722 16.36 -1.16 -12.94
CA ILE A 722 17.80 -1.00 -12.74
C ILE A 722 18.50 -0.21 -13.84
N LYS A 723 17.91 -0.05 -15.02
CA LYS A 723 18.50 0.68 -16.15
C LYS A 723 18.94 2.11 -15.81
N LYS A 724 18.32 2.71 -14.83
CA LYS A 724 18.50 4.10 -14.40
C LYS A 724 19.57 4.28 -13.32
N ILE A 725 20.07 3.20 -12.73
CA ILE A 725 21.07 3.26 -11.65
C ILE A 725 22.33 3.93 -12.16
N PRO A 726 22.84 4.98 -11.45
CA PRO A 726 24.14 5.56 -11.76
C PRO A 726 25.27 4.59 -11.43
N VAL A 727 26.17 4.38 -12.38
CA VAL A 727 27.37 3.53 -12.22
C VAL A 727 28.62 4.32 -12.62
N PRO A 728 29.81 4.01 -12.07
CA PRO A 728 31.02 4.69 -12.44
C PRO A 728 31.33 4.48 -13.94
N ASN A 729 31.78 5.52 -14.60
CA ASN A 729 32.09 5.50 -16.04
C ASN A 729 33.48 4.90 -16.30
N CYS A 730 33.58 3.60 -16.56
CA CYS A 730 34.87 2.94 -16.84
C CYS A 730 35.57 3.45 -18.10
N HIS A 731 34.88 4.14 -19.01
CA HIS A 731 35.46 4.76 -20.19
C HIS A 731 36.02 6.17 -19.91
N SER A 732 35.84 6.72 -18.73
CA SER A 732 36.44 7.98 -18.31
C SER A 732 37.93 7.74 -18.04
N GLU A 733 38.83 8.50 -18.68
CA GLU A 733 40.24 8.42 -18.44
C GLU A 733 40.64 8.65 -16.97
N ILE A 734 39.89 9.51 -16.29
CA ILE A 734 40.08 9.79 -14.86
C ILE A 734 39.85 8.55 -14.02
N ILE A 735 38.83 7.75 -14.35
CA ILE A 735 38.52 6.51 -13.60
C ILE A 735 39.45 5.40 -14.04
N LYS A 736 39.65 5.21 -15.34
CA LYS A 736 40.43 4.10 -15.90
C LYS A 736 41.90 4.11 -15.49
N ASN A 737 42.48 5.30 -15.29
CA ASN A 737 43.87 5.49 -14.85
C ASN A 737 44.01 5.60 -13.32
N SER A 738 42.91 5.37 -12.54
CA SER A 738 42.98 5.47 -11.09
C SER A 738 43.32 4.14 -10.42
N ASP A 739 43.98 4.22 -9.26
CA ASP A 739 44.22 3.05 -8.41
C ASP A 739 42.92 2.37 -7.97
N VAL A 740 41.84 3.13 -7.90
CA VAL A 740 40.48 2.63 -7.55
C VAL A 740 39.97 1.66 -8.61
N TYR A 741 40.16 1.99 -9.90
CA TYR A 741 39.78 1.09 -11.00
C TYR A 741 40.57 -0.22 -10.94
N LEU A 742 41.90 -0.13 -10.82
CA LEU A 742 42.78 -1.32 -10.75
C LEU A 742 42.37 -2.21 -9.56
N ARG A 743 42.12 -1.60 -8.41
CA ARG A 743 41.75 -2.36 -7.21
C ARG A 743 40.36 -3.00 -7.33
N LEU A 744 39.36 -2.34 -7.93
CA LEU A 744 38.07 -2.93 -8.20
C LEU A 744 38.12 -4.06 -9.23
N VAL A 745 39.02 -4.00 -10.23
CA VAL A 745 39.27 -5.10 -11.15
C VAL A 745 39.81 -6.33 -10.41
N GLU A 746 40.79 -6.16 -9.52
CA GLU A 746 41.32 -7.25 -8.69
C GLU A 746 40.22 -7.89 -7.83
N ILE A 747 39.43 -7.06 -7.14
CA ILE A 747 38.30 -7.51 -6.34
C ILE A 747 37.26 -8.28 -7.20
N GLY A 748 37.00 -7.81 -8.41
CA GLY A 748 36.09 -8.51 -9.34
C GLY A 748 36.63 -9.88 -9.78
N LYS A 749 37.92 -10.02 -9.98
CA LYS A 749 38.60 -11.31 -10.27
C LYS A 749 38.48 -12.26 -9.08
N GLU A 750 38.72 -11.77 -7.86
CA GLU A 750 38.59 -12.55 -6.64
C GLU A 750 37.14 -13.02 -6.44
N LEU A 751 36.14 -12.17 -6.67
CA LEU A 751 34.72 -12.52 -6.59
C LEU A 751 34.34 -13.58 -7.63
N ALA A 752 34.80 -13.44 -8.87
CA ALA A 752 34.55 -14.41 -9.93
C ALA A 752 35.19 -15.78 -9.63
N SER A 753 36.28 -15.81 -8.87
CA SER A 753 36.93 -17.04 -8.40
C SER A 753 36.30 -17.65 -7.14
N GLY A 754 35.32 -17.00 -6.55
CA GLY A 754 34.57 -17.51 -5.37
C GLY A 754 34.98 -16.92 -4.02
N ASN A 755 35.94 -15.96 -3.99
CA ASN A 755 36.32 -15.28 -2.75
C ASN A 755 35.31 -14.20 -2.36
N SER A 756 34.24 -14.60 -1.67
CA SER A 756 33.16 -13.69 -1.25
C SER A 756 33.57 -12.63 -0.21
N LEU A 757 34.71 -12.80 0.48
CA LEU A 757 35.23 -11.81 1.44
C LEU A 757 35.68 -10.52 0.74
N ALA A 758 36.06 -10.59 -0.54
CA ALA A 758 36.42 -9.44 -1.35
C ALA A 758 35.30 -8.39 -1.48
N LYS A 759 34.06 -8.79 -1.32
CA LYS A 759 32.85 -7.90 -1.37
C LYS A 759 32.95 -6.69 -0.44
N LYS A 760 33.43 -6.88 0.79
CA LYS A 760 33.57 -5.78 1.78
C LYS A 760 34.63 -4.76 1.33
N LEU A 761 35.64 -5.17 0.59
CA LEU A 761 36.69 -4.27 0.08
C LEU A 761 36.17 -3.39 -1.06
N ALA A 762 35.23 -3.89 -1.85
CA ALA A 762 34.62 -3.12 -2.95
C ALA A 762 33.93 -1.84 -2.45
N ARG A 763 33.18 -1.91 -1.34
CA ARG A 763 32.51 -0.74 -0.75
C ARG A 763 33.47 0.41 -0.47
N ASN A 764 34.63 0.14 0.16
CA ASN A 764 35.57 1.17 0.52
C ASN A 764 36.19 1.86 -0.72
N GLN A 765 36.32 1.15 -1.82
CA GLN A 765 36.80 1.74 -3.08
C GLN A 765 35.69 2.55 -3.75
N LEU A 766 34.45 2.07 -3.71
CA LEU A 766 33.32 2.78 -4.31
C LEU A 766 32.98 4.09 -3.61
N LEU A 767 33.19 4.20 -2.31
CA LEU A 767 33.02 5.46 -1.57
C LEU A 767 33.97 6.59 -2.07
N LYS A 768 35.02 6.25 -2.82
CA LYS A 768 35.89 7.24 -3.48
C LYS A 768 35.34 7.72 -4.82
N LEU A 769 34.40 6.96 -5.43
CA LEU A 769 33.81 7.25 -6.74
C LEU A 769 32.38 7.84 -6.63
N TYR A 770 31.71 7.59 -5.54
CA TYR A 770 30.35 8.03 -5.27
C TYR A 770 30.32 9.07 -4.14
N PRO A 771 29.27 9.90 -4.09
CA PRO A 771 29.01 10.72 -2.92
C PRO A 771 28.67 9.84 -1.70
N GLU A 772 29.00 10.32 -0.50
CA GLU A 772 28.60 9.67 0.74
C GLU A 772 27.11 9.77 0.97
N ILE A 773 26.52 8.70 1.50
CA ILE A 773 25.15 8.69 2.01
C ILE A 773 25.24 9.09 3.48
N GLU A 774 24.69 10.26 3.81
CA GLU A 774 24.59 10.76 5.19
C GLU A 774 23.49 10.09 5.96
#